data_8b1cb3796175f13ffc67a876049b1b62
#
_entry.id   8b1cb3796175f13ffc67a876049b1b62
#
_cell.length_a   1.000
_cell.length_b   1.000
_cell.length_c   1.000
_cell.angle_alpha   90.00
_cell.angle_beta   90.00
_cell.angle_gamma   90.00
#
_symmetry.space_group_name_H-M   'P 1'
#
loop_
_entity.id
_entity.type
_entity.pdbx_description
1 polymer ?
#
loop_
_entity_poly.entity_id
_entity_poly.type
_entity_poly.pdbx_seq_one_letter_code
_entity_poly.pdbx_strand_id
1 'polypeptide(L)'
;MQGKVKVLKENQYHSRYGFIIGENGITYYFNKKSLGEGVDMSDLHVNDSIEFTIGQAKSEGSKAVANNILLLEEPVKFYSYGFSRSFDLQRMEREHLKKDSGEKEVLQKLKEILYITYGNHHDMGHNNLFPFCIVGATKILKQYVRGQYEFLMIFSHFDSNDWQQNTLKAVRAIRQRKEITERRLLVNFYILVSNARYLKQEVDRMKGGTEAAIIPFSFEEILGCGREKLKSLLLSRFDEYYFENNMLGEERPIEDDTLLFGERGKIADSIVQRCLEGSHSGIFGLRRSGKSSVLRAVTRRLDNIGIKYVKIEARSFLEGIDSWKTGLFDIAKEIRKATLGIMQEDGETRIAFCERLKLSSTEEDYQKRASQCFVEDVNLYTRNETTFVIAIDEIELITYNSATSEMWKDLDSYKNFWGALRDSGCALIVCGVNSTINEQSTIYFNGKTCDNPMYERIHNCADFSKTYLPAFTDAQTRYMINTLGSYSNIAFNNVFAEINRAFGGQPYAIRQFCAFLFDKVKEKRSAHQVYEISRATFDALVVEFCNSEKGLQLFKTILQHITIYKEEYEMLKRIALAPEKYRTVKQSDIGLIDHIEKYGLIEYDRSTLFVTFNIQSIQDFIKKSVDKHPEDMNNDERRQYVQDRVAICEKKLKRYILNFYIYNAGASAGKAMLMKNYGTSKAYISANPAAKSVSNPNSCKLEELFNHSQFILYFSTLKRIIADHWTTLGSAIDKYGISKNKFIVCMEDLNAGRNDADHYDPEDMVCPDEWEIDDAKMSAFCTAYTTFEAFFFSCSL
;
A
#
# COMPACT_ATOMS: atom_id res chain seq x y z
N MET A 1 21.91 39.97 -32.03
CA MET A 1 23.13 40.26 -31.23
C MET A 1 23.12 39.31 -30.08
N GLN A 2 24.26 38.77 -29.74
CA GLN A 2 24.42 37.91 -28.54
C GLN A 2 24.89 38.72 -27.34
N GLY A 3 24.57 38.24 -26.15
CA GLY A 3 24.99 38.89 -24.89
C GLY A 3 24.68 38.01 -23.68
N LYS A 4 24.94 38.55 -22.51
CA LYS A 4 24.68 37.85 -21.24
C LYS A 4 23.81 38.70 -20.34
N VAL A 5 22.89 38.07 -19.61
CA VAL A 5 22.10 38.75 -18.57
C VAL A 5 23.02 39.19 -17.43
N LYS A 6 23.18 40.47 -17.21
CA LYS A 6 24.06 41.05 -16.23
C LYS A 6 23.43 41.13 -14.84
N VAL A 7 22.14 41.52 -14.79
CA VAL A 7 21.42 41.75 -13.54
C VAL A 7 19.92 41.65 -13.78
N LEU A 8 19.22 41.01 -12.84
CA LEU A 8 17.77 41.01 -12.74
C LEU A 8 17.33 41.74 -11.50
N LYS A 9 16.33 42.61 -11.60
CA LYS A 9 15.75 43.41 -10.53
C LYS A 9 14.24 43.30 -10.54
N GLU A 10 13.65 43.62 -9.38
CA GLU A 10 12.21 43.77 -9.20
C GLU A 10 11.94 45.20 -8.71
N ASN A 11 10.92 45.84 -9.26
CA ASN A 11 10.52 47.17 -8.84
C ASN A 11 9.48 47.09 -7.69
N GLN A 12 9.13 48.25 -7.12
CA GLN A 12 8.14 48.37 -6.04
C GLN A 12 6.73 47.84 -6.39
N TYR A 13 6.44 47.56 -7.67
CA TYR A 13 5.19 47.01 -8.17
C TYR A 13 5.32 45.50 -8.53
N HIS A 14 6.34 44.83 -8.00
CA HIS A 14 6.63 43.43 -8.30
C HIS A 14 6.84 43.09 -9.78
N SER A 15 7.19 44.09 -10.61
CA SER A 15 7.52 43.84 -12.01
C SER A 15 9.02 43.65 -12.19
N ARG A 16 9.38 42.48 -12.76
CA ARG A 16 10.79 42.16 -13.03
C ARG A 16 11.30 42.86 -14.29
N TYR A 17 12.55 43.30 -14.23
CA TYR A 17 13.31 43.88 -15.34
C TYR A 17 14.77 43.50 -15.16
N GLY A 18 15.57 43.72 -16.21
CA GLY A 18 17.00 43.39 -16.13
C GLY A 18 17.85 44.20 -17.11
N PHE A 19 19.14 43.88 -17.08
CA PHE A 19 20.14 44.44 -17.94
C PHE A 19 20.98 43.33 -18.57
N ILE A 20 21.28 43.47 -19.85
CA ILE A 20 22.10 42.59 -20.64
C ILE A 20 23.39 43.29 -20.98
N ILE A 21 24.53 42.60 -20.93
CA ILE A 21 25.76 43.04 -21.51
C ILE A 21 25.92 42.34 -22.89
N GLY A 22 25.88 43.10 -23.95
CA GLY A 22 26.13 42.57 -25.31
C GLY A 22 27.60 42.27 -25.55
N GLU A 23 27.88 41.48 -26.61
CA GLU A 23 29.27 41.21 -27.09
C GLU A 23 30.05 42.48 -27.42
N ASN A 24 29.38 43.56 -27.75
CA ASN A 24 29.96 44.87 -27.98
C ASN A 24 30.27 45.63 -26.68
N GLY A 25 30.14 45.05 -25.51
CA GLY A 25 30.37 45.63 -24.22
C GLY A 25 29.34 46.65 -23.73
N ILE A 26 28.29 46.91 -24.52
CA ILE A 26 27.21 47.84 -24.18
C ILE A 26 26.18 47.19 -23.32
N THR A 27 25.64 47.93 -22.33
CA THR A 27 24.55 47.42 -21.47
C THR A 27 23.18 47.84 -21.98
N TYR A 28 22.29 46.86 -22.18
CA TYR A 28 20.94 47.02 -22.69
C TYR A 28 19.93 46.79 -21.57
N TYR A 29 18.86 47.55 -21.52
CA TYR A 29 17.74 47.40 -20.62
C TYR A 29 16.73 46.44 -21.23
N PHE A 30 16.04 45.61 -20.44
CA PHE A 30 14.91 44.80 -20.86
C PHE A 30 13.87 44.62 -19.73
N ASN A 31 12.66 44.30 -20.12
CA ASN A 31 11.55 43.98 -19.28
C ASN A 31 10.67 42.86 -19.93
N LYS A 32 9.55 42.51 -19.32
CA LYS A 32 8.65 41.45 -19.83
C LYS A 32 8.24 41.64 -21.31
N LYS A 33 8.09 42.89 -21.77
CA LYS A 33 7.74 43.20 -23.17
C LYS A 33 8.92 43.03 -24.16
N SER A 34 10.11 42.87 -23.61
CA SER A 34 11.34 42.67 -24.40
C SER A 34 11.60 41.20 -24.75
N LEU A 35 10.79 40.27 -24.20
CA LEU A 35 10.98 38.84 -24.40
C LEU A 35 10.44 38.37 -25.75
N GLY A 36 11.16 37.45 -26.36
CA GLY A 36 10.74 36.76 -27.57
C GLY A 36 9.72 35.65 -27.27
N GLU A 37 9.18 35.10 -28.34
CA GLU A 37 8.19 34.03 -28.24
C GLU A 37 8.72 32.81 -27.44
N GLY A 38 7.96 32.36 -26.46
CA GLY A 38 8.29 31.21 -25.65
C GLY A 38 9.30 31.47 -24.49
N VAL A 39 9.67 32.72 -24.23
CA VAL A 39 10.53 33.09 -23.08
C VAL A 39 9.73 33.85 -22.04
N ASP A 40 9.78 33.45 -20.77
CA ASP A 40 9.22 34.18 -19.64
C ASP A 40 10.32 34.81 -18.78
N MET A 41 9.98 35.89 -18.03
CA MET A 41 10.94 36.52 -17.11
C MET A 41 11.45 35.62 -16.00
N SER A 42 10.70 34.58 -15.65
CA SER A 42 11.11 33.54 -14.73
C SER A 42 12.19 32.61 -15.27
N ASP A 43 12.33 32.55 -16.58
CA ASP A 43 13.29 31.70 -17.29
C ASP A 43 14.67 32.34 -17.39
N LEU A 44 14.78 33.64 -17.14
CA LEU A 44 16.01 34.38 -17.27
C LEU A 44 16.76 34.44 -15.93
N HIS A 45 18.07 34.15 -15.97
CA HIS A 45 18.97 34.20 -14.82
C HIS A 45 20.20 35.06 -15.16
N VAL A 46 20.87 35.55 -14.13
CA VAL A 46 22.12 36.28 -14.30
C VAL A 46 23.19 35.39 -14.93
N ASN A 47 23.88 35.87 -15.93
CA ASN A 47 24.84 35.17 -16.82
C ASN A 47 24.25 34.26 -17.88
N ASP A 48 22.94 34.18 -18.07
CA ASP A 48 22.37 33.48 -19.19
C ASP A 48 22.85 34.11 -20.50
N SER A 49 23.25 33.25 -21.44
CA SER A 49 23.56 33.67 -22.84
C SER A 49 22.28 33.79 -23.61
N ILE A 50 22.11 34.95 -24.24
CA ILE A 50 20.88 35.29 -24.94
C ILE A 50 21.17 35.88 -26.31
N GLU A 51 20.23 35.71 -27.17
CA GLU A 51 20.17 36.47 -28.45
C GLU A 51 19.07 37.55 -28.36
N PHE A 52 19.33 38.72 -28.86
CA PHE A 52 18.36 39.79 -28.80
C PHE A 52 18.54 40.79 -30.00
N THR A 53 17.52 41.56 -30.24
CA THR A 53 17.57 42.69 -31.19
C THR A 53 17.68 44.00 -30.44
N ILE A 54 18.44 44.97 -31.02
CA ILE A 54 18.60 46.28 -30.41
C ILE A 54 17.40 47.14 -30.76
N GLY A 55 16.74 47.66 -29.73
CA GLY A 55 15.65 48.64 -29.87
C GLY A 55 16.12 50.06 -29.59
N GLN A 56 15.30 51.02 -29.99
CA GLN A 56 15.63 52.47 -29.75
C GLN A 56 15.51 52.83 -28.28
N ALA A 57 16.42 53.63 -27.78
CA ALA A 57 16.34 54.23 -26.47
C ALA A 57 15.12 55.13 -26.34
N LYS A 58 14.42 55.10 -25.21
CA LYS A 58 13.18 55.85 -24.97
C LYS A 58 13.36 57.36 -24.86
N SER A 59 14.57 57.82 -24.55
CA SER A 59 14.94 59.25 -24.41
C SER A 59 16.45 59.42 -24.54
N GLU A 60 16.87 60.64 -24.91
CA GLU A 60 18.29 60.99 -24.95
C GLU A 60 18.94 60.78 -23.58
N GLY A 61 20.00 59.96 -23.48
CA GLY A 61 20.65 59.57 -22.19
C GLY A 61 20.12 58.32 -21.54
N SER A 62 19.04 57.66 -22.03
CA SER A 62 18.57 56.36 -21.52
C SER A 62 19.35 55.21 -22.17
N LYS A 63 19.47 54.05 -21.43
CA LYS A 63 20.12 52.84 -21.96
C LYS A 63 19.34 52.31 -23.16
N ALA A 64 20.08 51.83 -24.13
CA ALA A 64 19.48 51.13 -25.27
C ALA A 64 18.66 49.92 -24.75
N VAL A 65 17.57 49.59 -25.46
CA VAL A 65 16.63 48.51 -25.09
C VAL A 65 16.95 47.26 -25.86
N ALA A 66 16.95 46.12 -25.19
CA ALA A 66 16.97 44.84 -25.84
C ALA A 66 15.51 44.40 -26.13
N ASN A 67 15.23 43.92 -27.33
CA ASN A 67 13.94 43.35 -27.72
C ASN A 67 14.12 41.95 -28.30
N ASN A 68 13.02 41.21 -28.36
CA ASN A 68 12.97 39.85 -28.90
C ASN A 68 14.07 38.93 -28.30
N ILE A 69 14.15 38.93 -26.98
CA ILE A 69 15.16 38.19 -26.23
C ILE A 69 14.82 36.71 -26.34
N LEU A 70 15.75 35.92 -26.88
CA LEU A 70 15.71 34.49 -26.95
C LEU A 70 16.87 33.95 -26.13
N LEU A 71 16.61 32.95 -25.32
CA LEU A 71 17.67 32.17 -24.65
C LEU A 71 18.40 31.40 -25.76
N LEU A 72 19.72 31.62 -25.86
CA LEU A 72 20.55 30.71 -26.64
C LEU A 72 20.47 29.32 -25.98
N GLU A 73 20.50 28.25 -26.77
CA GLU A 73 20.41 26.84 -26.30
C GLU A 73 21.67 26.45 -25.54
N GLU A 74 22.12 27.30 -24.63
CA GLU A 74 23.08 26.92 -23.62
C GLU A 74 22.32 26.34 -22.41
N PRO A 75 22.85 25.30 -21.78
CA PRO A 75 22.29 24.73 -20.59
C PRO A 75 22.25 25.80 -19.49
N VAL A 76 21.15 25.86 -18.76
CA VAL A 76 20.99 26.74 -17.62
C VAL A 76 22.12 26.41 -16.64
N LYS A 77 23.03 27.37 -16.38
CA LYS A 77 24.10 27.20 -15.38
C LYS A 77 23.49 27.29 -14.00
N PHE A 78 23.45 26.16 -13.29
CA PHE A 78 23.05 26.15 -11.91
C PHE A 78 24.20 26.53 -11.02
N TYR A 79 24.03 27.56 -10.23
CA TYR A 79 24.89 27.81 -9.08
C TYR A 79 24.34 26.97 -7.92
N SER A 80 24.83 25.75 -7.75
CA SER A 80 24.76 25.10 -6.46
C SER A 80 25.69 25.83 -5.51
N TYR A 81 25.24 26.10 -4.31
CA TYR A 81 26.00 26.81 -3.25
C TYR A 81 27.49 26.41 -3.26
N GLY A 82 28.35 27.33 -3.70
CA GLY A 82 29.81 27.28 -3.50
C GLY A 82 30.61 26.31 -4.33
N PHE A 83 30.04 25.41 -5.14
CA PHE A 83 30.76 24.45 -5.96
C PHE A 83 30.64 24.76 -7.47
N SER A 84 31.28 25.83 -7.89
CA SER A 84 31.55 26.10 -9.30
C SER A 84 32.79 25.31 -9.74
N ARG A 85 32.71 24.00 -9.86
CA ARG A 85 33.68 23.22 -10.62
C ARG A 85 33.09 22.95 -12.00
N SER A 86 33.72 23.47 -13.04
CA SER A 86 33.44 23.08 -14.41
C SER A 86 33.59 21.54 -14.51
N PHE A 87 32.62 20.88 -15.12
CA PHE A 87 32.69 19.45 -15.38
C PHE A 87 33.91 19.16 -16.28
N ASP A 88 34.86 18.39 -15.73
CA ASP A 88 36.03 17.97 -16.46
C ASP A 88 35.77 16.59 -17.11
N LEU A 89 35.42 16.62 -18.40
CA LEU A 89 35.20 15.40 -19.17
C LEU A 89 36.44 14.50 -19.23
N GLN A 90 37.63 15.07 -19.39
CA GLN A 90 38.83 14.27 -19.50
C GLN A 90 39.16 13.54 -18.20
N ARG A 91 38.88 14.21 -17.07
CA ARG A 91 39.03 13.56 -15.77
C ARG A 91 37.98 12.45 -15.59
N MET A 92 36.70 12.68 -15.95
CA MET A 92 35.67 11.65 -15.92
C MET A 92 36.03 10.45 -16.75
N GLU A 93 36.51 10.65 -17.98
CA GLU A 93 36.93 9.60 -18.88
C GLU A 93 38.12 8.78 -18.34
N ARG A 94 39.10 9.41 -17.71
CA ARG A 94 40.30 8.76 -17.22
C ARG A 94 40.10 8.03 -15.89
N GLU A 95 39.33 8.61 -14.97
CA GLU A 95 39.29 8.20 -13.57
C GLU A 95 37.99 7.45 -13.20
N HIS A 96 36.90 7.60 -13.96
CA HIS A 96 35.57 7.16 -13.53
C HIS A 96 34.87 6.23 -14.52
N LEU A 97 35.20 6.25 -15.82
CA LEU A 97 34.59 5.36 -16.79
C LEU A 97 35.34 4.04 -16.88
N LYS A 98 34.65 2.94 -17.21
CA LYS A 98 35.25 1.65 -17.49
C LYS A 98 36.03 1.74 -18.84
N LYS A 99 37.25 1.28 -18.86
CA LYS A 99 38.04 1.19 -20.10
C LYS A 99 37.40 0.20 -21.06
N ASP A 100 37.42 0.53 -22.34
CA ASP A 100 36.92 -0.31 -23.44
C ASP A 100 35.46 -0.74 -23.33
N SER A 101 34.64 0.03 -22.59
CA SER A 101 33.24 -0.30 -22.33
C SER A 101 32.23 0.41 -23.25
N GLY A 102 32.66 1.34 -24.08
CA GLY A 102 31.80 2.21 -24.88
C GLY A 102 31.16 3.38 -24.12
N GLU A 103 31.38 3.48 -22.81
CA GLU A 103 30.84 4.55 -21.97
C GLU A 103 31.34 5.93 -22.38
N LYS A 104 32.60 6.02 -22.83
CA LYS A 104 33.22 7.27 -23.27
C LYS A 104 32.50 7.85 -24.48
N GLU A 105 32.31 7.05 -25.51
CA GLU A 105 31.63 7.42 -26.75
C GLU A 105 30.20 7.82 -26.48
N VAL A 106 29.50 7.05 -25.65
CA VAL A 106 28.12 7.34 -25.20
C VAL A 106 28.05 8.66 -24.44
N LEU A 107 28.96 8.90 -23.51
CA LEU A 107 29.01 10.14 -22.74
C LEU A 107 29.27 11.36 -23.65
N GLN A 108 30.18 11.23 -24.63
CA GLN A 108 30.45 12.28 -25.60
C GLN A 108 29.23 12.62 -26.44
N LYS A 109 28.47 11.61 -26.87
CA LYS A 109 27.19 11.81 -27.59
C LYS A 109 26.14 12.49 -26.73
N LEU A 110 25.96 12.04 -25.50
CA LEU A 110 24.97 12.64 -24.57
C LEU A 110 25.29 14.10 -24.25
N LYS A 111 26.57 14.49 -24.19
CA LYS A 111 26.98 15.89 -24.03
C LYS A 111 26.54 16.81 -25.17
N GLU A 112 26.21 16.30 -26.33
CA GLU A 112 25.68 17.12 -27.43
C GLU A 112 24.30 17.69 -27.10
N ILE A 113 23.55 17.04 -26.16
CA ILE A 113 22.15 17.39 -25.83
C ILE A 113 21.88 17.60 -24.33
N LEU A 114 22.76 17.09 -23.45
CA LEU A 114 22.65 17.19 -21.99
C LEU A 114 23.77 18.05 -21.41
N TYR A 115 23.47 18.78 -20.36
CA TYR A 115 24.46 19.56 -19.62
C TYR A 115 24.90 18.82 -18.36
N ILE A 116 26.12 18.35 -18.34
CA ILE A 116 26.68 17.60 -17.22
C ILE A 116 27.39 18.57 -16.27
N THR A 117 26.97 18.56 -14.99
CA THR A 117 27.49 19.45 -13.95
C THR A 117 28.51 18.77 -13.04
N TYR A 118 28.44 17.43 -12.94
CA TYR A 118 29.31 16.62 -12.08
C TYR A 118 29.43 15.19 -12.62
N GLY A 119 30.54 14.53 -12.37
CA GLY A 119 30.74 13.12 -12.71
C GLY A 119 31.64 12.42 -11.70
N ASN A 120 31.33 11.19 -11.37
CA ASN A 120 32.08 10.33 -10.46
C ASN A 120 31.68 8.86 -10.71
N HIS A 121 32.15 7.93 -9.88
CA HIS A 121 31.69 6.55 -9.86
C HIS A 121 31.34 6.09 -8.44
N HIS A 122 30.52 5.06 -8.35
CA HIS A 122 30.24 4.33 -7.12
C HIS A 122 30.81 2.91 -7.26
N ASP A 123 31.67 2.53 -6.34
CA ASP A 123 32.26 1.20 -6.28
C ASP A 123 31.53 0.36 -5.23
N MET A 124 30.95 -0.76 -5.67
CA MET A 124 30.30 -1.73 -4.78
C MET A 124 31.22 -2.91 -4.42
N GLY A 125 32.50 -2.83 -4.77
CA GLY A 125 33.47 -3.91 -4.61
C GLY A 125 33.46 -4.92 -5.77
N HIS A 126 34.48 -5.80 -5.81
CA HIS A 126 34.59 -6.85 -6.83
C HIS A 126 34.53 -6.35 -8.29
N ASN A 127 35.11 -5.19 -8.58
CA ASN A 127 35.08 -4.50 -9.89
C ASN A 127 33.69 -4.06 -10.37
N ASN A 128 32.71 -3.97 -9.46
CA ASN A 128 31.37 -3.55 -9.78
C ASN A 128 31.26 -2.02 -9.68
N LEU A 129 31.73 -1.33 -10.70
CA LEU A 129 31.75 0.13 -10.78
C LEU A 129 30.52 0.64 -11.51
N PHE A 130 29.88 1.65 -10.90
CA PHE A 130 28.74 2.38 -11.47
C PHE A 130 29.14 3.84 -11.72
N PRO A 131 29.64 4.18 -12.92
CA PRO A 131 29.86 5.57 -13.29
C PRO A 131 28.54 6.34 -13.29
N PHE A 132 28.56 7.59 -12.82
CA PHE A 132 27.38 8.44 -12.82
C PHE A 132 27.72 9.89 -13.10
N CYS A 133 26.73 10.59 -13.63
CA CYS A 133 26.79 12.02 -13.88
C CYS A 133 25.58 12.71 -13.25
N ILE A 134 25.78 13.92 -12.80
CA ILE A 134 24.69 14.82 -12.46
C ILE A 134 24.47 15.76 -13.64
N VAL A 135 23.23 15.84 -14.07
CA VAL A 135 22.82 16.53 -15.28
C VAL A 135 21.91 17.69 -14.90
N GLY A 136 22.22 18.89 -15.39
CA GLY A 136 21.36 20.04 -15.27
C GLY A 136 20.27 20.05 -16.36
N ALA A 137 19.07 20.45 -15.98
CA ALA A 137 17.98 20.58 -16.95
C ALA A 137 18.29 21.64 -18.01
N THR A 138 18.12 21.27 -19.26
CA THR A 138 18.24 22.18 -20.42
C THR A 138 16.88 22.66 -20.90
N LYS A 139 16.86 23.62 -21.81
CA LYS A 139 15.62 24.08 -22.47
C LYS A 139 14.80 22.92 -23.05
N ILE A 140 15.46 21.86 -23.56
CA ILE A 140 14.83 20.66 -24.13
C ILE A 140 13.97 19.93 -23.09
N LEU A 141 14.40 19.89 -21.83
CA LEU A 141 13.73 19.18 -20.74
C LEU A 141 12.84 20.10 -19.89
N LYS A 142 12.70 21.38 -20.23
CA LYS A 142 11.96 22.37 -19.45
C LYS A 142 10.49 21.96 -19.16
N GLN A 143 9.86 21.26 -20.06
CA GLN A 143 8.49 20.77 -19.89
C GLN A 143 8.35 19.68 -18.82
N TYR A 144 9.40 18.90 -18.55
CA TYR A 144 9.43 17.84 -17.56
C TYR A 144 10.12 18.26 -16.26
N VAL A 145 11.15 19.10 -16.37
CA VAL A 145 11.96 19.55 -15.26
C VAL A 145 11.80 21.06 -15.08
N ARG A 146 10.93 21.45 -14.14
CA ARG A 146 10.67 22.85 -13.84
C ARG A 146 11.67 23.39 -12.82
N GLY A 147 12.11 24.63 -13.03
CA GLY A 147 13.04 25.30 -12.12
C GLY A 147 14.50 24.89 -12.33
N GLN A 148 15.34 25.25 -11.34
CA GLN A 148 16.79 25.01 -11.35
C GLN A 148 17.13 23.70 -10.63
N TYR A 149 16.80 22.57 -11.23
CA TYR A 149 17.06 21.25 -10.68
C TYR A 149 18.08 20.48 -11.51
N GLU A 150 18.81 19.63 -10.85
CA GLU A 150 19.69 18.63 -11.41
C GLU A 150 19.06 17.25 -11.27
N PHE A 151 19.50 16.27 -12.03
CA PHE A 151 19.07 14.88 -11.93
C PHE A 151 20.19 13.91 -12.18
N LEU A 152 20.03 12.69 -11.71
CA LEU A 152 21.02 11.62 -11.83
C LEU A 152 20.96 10.94 -13.21
N MET A 153 22.11 10.70 -13.79
CA MET A 153 22.33 9.76 -14.90
C MET A 153 23.38 8.74 -14.48
N ILE A 154 23.04 7.47 -14.56
CA ILE A 154 23.92 6.37 -14.14
C ILE A 154 24.19 5.42 -15.31
N PHE A 155 25.44 4.98 -15.41
CA PHE A 155 25.85 3.90 -16.30
C PHE A 155 25.83 2.58 -15.56
N SER A 156 25.20 1.57 -16.14
CA SER A 156 25.09 0.25 -15.53
C SER A 156 25.27 -0.83 -16.59
N HIS A 157 26.27 -1.67 -16.41
CA HIS A 157 26.56 -2.76 -17.32
C HIS A 157 25.79 -4.02 -16.95
N PHE A 158 25.21 -4.67 -17.95
CA PHE A 158 24.56 -5.97 -17.78
C PHE A 158 25.63 -7.07 -17.80
N ASP A 159 26.16 -7.39 -16.62
CA ASP A 159 27.26 -8.31 -16.43
C ASP A 159 27.00 -9.44 -15.43
N SER A 160 25.86 -9.41 -14.74
CA SER A 160 25.51 -10.41 -13.73
C SER A 160 23.99 -10.59 -13.61
N ASN A 161 23.55 -11.71 -13.05
CA ASN A 161 22.13 -11.97 -12.78
C ASN A 161 21.53 -10.97 -11.77
N ASP A 162 22.36 -10.34 -10.93
CA ASP A 162 21.95 -9.40 -9.88
C ASP A 162 22.10 -7.93 -10.29
N TRP A 163 22.43 -7.63 -11.56
CA TRP A 163 22.71 -6.26 -11.98
C TRP A 163 21.58 -5.27 -11.71
N GLN A 164 20.33 -5.71 -11.79
CA GLN A 164 19.15 -4.89 -11.48
C GLN A 164 19.17 -4.43 -10.03
N GLN A 165 19.33 -5.36 -9.09
CA GLN A 165 19.41 -5.06 -7.66
C GLN A 165 20.62 -4.21 -7.33
N ASN A 166 21.77 -4.51 -7.94
CA ASN A 166 22.99 -3.76 -7.76
C ASN A 166 22.86 -2.33 -8.29
N THR A 167 22.22 -2.14 -9.45
CA THR A 167 21.92 -0.81 -9.99
C THR A 167 21.03 0.00 -9.02
N LEU A 168 19.98 -0.60 -8.49
CA LEU A 168 19.09 0.06 -7.53
C LEU A 168 19.82 0.43 -6.23
N LYS A 169 20.68 -0.47 -5.72
CA LYS A 169 21.52 -0.19 -4.54
C LYS A 169 22.51 0.94 -4.83
N ALA A 170 23.14 0.95 -5.99
CA ALA A 170 24.07 2.00 -6.42
C ALA A 170 23.38 3.37 -6.50
N VAL A 171 22.20 3.44 -7.12
CA VAL A 171 21.40 4.68 -7.18
C VAL A 171 21.09 5.21 -5.78
N ARG A 172 20.67 4.36 -4.85
CA ARG A 172 20.40 4.75 -3.45
C ARG A 172 21.66 5.28 -2.77
N ALA A 173 22.78 4.55 -2.87
CA ALA A 173 24.03 4.95 -2.27
C ALA A 173 24.58 6.27 -2.86
N ILE A 174 24.47 6.46 -4.17
CA ILE A 174 24.89 7.72 -4.83
C ILE A 174 24.07 8.90 -4.29
N ARG A 175 22.75 8.75 -4.18
CA ARG A 175 21.86 9.81 -3.67
C ARG A 175 22.12 10.21 -2.23
N GLN A 176 22.69 9.32 -1.42
CA GLN A 176 23.03 9.55 -0.02
C GLN A 176 24.42 10.18 0.17
N ARG A 177 25.22 10.30 -0.88
CA ARG A 177 26.53 10.95 -0.78
C ARG A 177 26.42 12.42 -0.45
N LYS A 178 27.28 12.93 0.43
CA LYS A 178 27.29 14.33 0.87
C LYS A 178 27.35 15.31 -0.32
N GLU A 179 28.21 15.05 -1.29
CA GLU A 179 28.35 15.90 -2.48
C GLU A 179 27.10 15.90 -3.39
N ILE A 180 26.18 14.96 -3.18
CA ILE A 180 24.91 14.85 -3.93
C ILE A 180 23.76 15.44 -3.10
N THR A 181 23.72 15.18 -1.79
CA THR A 181 22.66 15.70 -0.89
C THR A 181 22.70 17.22 -0.74
N GLU A 182 23.86 17.84 -0.93
CA GLU A 182 24.02 19.30 -0.95
C GLU A 182 23.52 19.96 -2.26
N ARG A 183 23.14 19.16 -3.28
CA ARG A 183 22.62 19.63 -4.57
C ARG A 183 21.10 19.67 -4.59
N ARG A 184 20.53 20.46 -5.51
CA ARG A 184 19.09 20.46 -5.79
C ARG A 184 18.71 19.32 -6.73
N LEU A 185 18.95 18.08 -6.30
CA LEU A 185 18.72 16.90 -7.11
C LEU A 185 17.23 16.52 -7.10
N LEU A 186 16.65 16.33 -8.29
CA LEU A 186 15.39 15.64 -8.44
C LEU A 186 15.60 14.15 -8.23
N VAL A 187 14.87 13.58 -7.27
CA VAL A 187 14.98 12.16 -6.89
C VAL A 187 13.87 11.30 -7.47
N ASN A 188 12.86 11.92 -8.09
CA ASN A 188 11.68 11.27 -8.65
C ASN A 188 11.94 10.52 -9.96
N PHE A 189 13.07 10.75 -10.60
CA PHE A 189 13.54 9.99 -11.76
C PHE A 189 15.06 9.96 -11.85
N TYR A 190 15.58 9.10 -12.71
CA TYR A 190 16.96 9.11 -13.17
C TYR A 190 17.08 8.50 -14.57
N ILE A 191 18.11 8.90 -15.30
CA ILE A 191 18.44 8.29 -16.58
C ILE A 191 19.34 7.08 -16.31
N LEU A 192 18.93 5.93 -16.83
CA LEU A 192 19.71 4.70 -16.83
C LEU A 192 20.28 4.45 -18.22
N VAL A 193 21.60 4.45 -18.32
CA VAL A 193 22.32 4.17 -19.56
C VAL A 193 22.98 2.80 -19.43
N SER A 194 22.62 1.85 -20.30
CA SER A 194 23.07 0.46 -20.17
C SER A 194 23.34 -0.20 -21.52
N ASN A 195 24.21 -1.20 -21.50
CA ASN A 195 24.48 -2.08 -22.64
C ASN A 195 23.54 -3.29 -22.71
N ALA A 196 22.52 -3.38 -21.83
CA ALA A 196 21.57 -4.47 -21.83
C ALA A 196 20.76 -4.52 -23.14
N ARG A 197 20.71 -5.70 -23.78
CA ARG A 197 20.04 -5.90 -25.08
C ARG A 197 18.54 -5.66 -25.03
N TYR A 198 17.89 -6.00 -23.92
CA TYR A 198 16.45 -5.85 -23.69
C TYR A 198 16.16 -4.86 -22.56
N LEU A 199 16.84 -3.72 -22.57
CA LEU A 199 16.84 -2.74 -21.47
C LEU A 199 15.43 -2.31 -21.04
N LYS A 200 14.50 -2.14 -21.96
CA LYS A 200 13.11 -1.77 -21.62
C LYS A 200 12.44 -2.83 -20.73
N GLN A 201 12.56 -4.11 -21.07
CA GLN A 201 11.97 -5.21 -20.28
C GLN A 201 12.63 -5.32 -18.92
N GLU A 202 13.96 -5.11 -18.87
CA GLU A 202 14.69 -5.14 -17.62
C GLU A 202 14.30 -3.97 -16.70
N VAL A 203 14.09 -2.78 -17.26
CA VAL A 203 13.59 -1.62 -16.50
C VAL A 203 12.18 -1.87 -15.97
N ASP A 204 11.29 -2.52 -16.73
CA ASP A 204 9.96 -2.88 -16.23
C ASP A 204 10.03 -3.83 -15.02
N ARG A 205 10.98 -4.74 -14.99
CA ARG A 205 11.27 -5.58 -13.81
C ARG A 205 11.84 -4.77 -12.64
N MET A 206 12.67 -3.76 -12.91
CA MET A 206 13.26 -2.88 -11.89
C MET A 206 12.24 -1.95 -11.25
N LYS A 207 11.16 -1.57 -11.95
CA LYS A 207 10.09 -0.73 -11.40
C LYS A 207 9.56 -1.25 -10.05
N GLY A 208 9.64 -2.56 -9.83
CA GLY A 208 9.35 -3.19 -8.55
C GLY A 208 10.25 -2.79 -7.38
N GLY A 209 11.42 -2.22 -7.58
CA GLY A 209 12.42 -1.92 -6.55
C GLY A 209 12.72 -0.43 -6.36
N THR A 210 12.02 0.47 -7.06
CA THR A 210 12.23 1.93 -6.97
C THR A 210 10.94 2.70 -7.13
N GLU A 211 10.84 3.82 -6.42
CA GLU A 211 9.74 4.80 -6.56
C GLU A 211 10.06 5.85 -7.62
N ALA A 212 11.30 5.92 -8.07
CA ALA A 212 11.72 6.83 -9.12
C ALA A 212 11.39 6.27 -10.50
N ALA A 213 10.98 7.13 -11.41
CA ALA A 213 10.88 6.76 -12.81
C ALA A 213 12.27 6.48 -13.38
N ILE A 214 12.45 5.35 -14.05
CA ILE A 214 13.71 4.98 -14.72
C ILE A 214 13.55 5.30 -16.19
N ILE A 215 14.38 6.21 -16.70
CA ILE A 215 14.37 6.60 -18.12
C ILE A 215 15.50 5.85 -18.81
N PRO A 216 15.22 4.77 -19.57
CA PRO A 216 16.24 3.90 -20.13
C PRO A 216 16.79 4.39 -21.45
N PHE A 217 18.11 4.29 -21.61
CA PHE A 217 18.82 4.47 -22.88
C PHE A 217 19.84 3.35 -23.07
N SER A 218 19.76 2.64 -24.19
CA SER A 218 20.80 1.68 -24.52
C SER A 218 21.99 2.38 -25.20
N PHE A 219 23.18 1.80 -25.06
CA PHE A 219 24.38 2.28 -25.75
C PHE A 219 24.16 2.31 -27.27
N GLU A 220 23.56 1.27 -27.81
CA GLU A 220 23.29 1.13 -29.23
C GLU A 220 22.37 2.26 -29.75
N GLU A 221 21.29 2.58 -29.04
CA GLU A 221 20.37 3.65 -29.39
C GLU A 221 21.08 5.01 -29.43
N ILE A 222 21.91 5.31 -28.42
CA ILE A 222 22.64 6.57 -28.33
C ILE A 222 23.67 6.70 -29.46
N LEU A 223 24.47 5.66 -29.64
CA LEU A 223 25.54 5.69 -30.65
C LEU A 223 25.00 5.69 -32.09
N GLY A 224 23.86 5.02 -32.31
CA GLY A 224 23.19 4.99 -33.63
C GLY A 224 22.42 6.27 -34.01
N CYS A 225 22.32 7.28 -33.11
CA CYS A 225 21.58 8.50 -33.38
C CYS A 225 22.49 9.71 -33.70
N GLY A 226 22.11 10.52 -34.69
CA GLY A 226 22.61 11.90 -34.79
C GLY A 226 21.95 12.81 -33.75
N ARG A 227 22.48 14.02 -33.56
CA ARG A 227 22.05 14.97 -32.51
C ARG A 227 20.55 15.21 -32.45
N GLU A 228 19.90 15.54 -33.58
CA GLU A 228 18.45 15.83 -33.59
C GLU A 228 17.60 14.58 -33.30
N LYS A 229 17.99 13.44 -33.82
CA LYS A 229 17.32 12.17 -33.50
C LYS A 229 17.49 11.78 -32.04
N LEU A 230 18.65 12.07 -31.45
CA LEU A 230 18.91 11.84 -30.02
C LEU A 230 18.07 12.76 -29.12
N LYS A 231 17.85 14.03 -29.53
CA LYS A 231 16.90 14.94 -28.86
C LYS A 231 15.47 14.39 -28.90
N SER A 232 15.03 13.95 -30.06
CA SER A 232 13.67 13.38 -30.21
C SER A 232 13.52 12.10 -29.39
N LEU A 233 14.55 11.26 -29.35
CA LEU A 233 14.58 10.05 -28.51
C LEU A 233 14.52 10.40 -27.02
N LEU A 234 15.25 11.42 -26.57
CA LEU A 234 15.22 11.89 -25.18
C LEU A 234 13.80 12.32 -24.78
N LEU A 235 13.15 13.16 -25.59
CA LEU A 235 11.79 13.63 -25.33
C LEU A 235 10.79 12.46 -25.29
N SER A 236 10.84 11.57 -26.29
CA SER A 236 9.98 10.39 -26.34
C SER A 236 10.14 9.48 -25.10
N ARG A 237 11.38 9.32 -24.59
CA ARG A 237 11.63 8.54 -23.37
C ARG A 237 11.08 9.23 -22.13
N PHE A 238 11.19 10.56 -22.03
CA PHE A 238 10.57 11.30 -20.93
C PHE A 238 9.05 11.20 -20.98
N ASP A 239 8.42 11.28 -22.17
CA ASP A 239 6.99 11.06 -22.29
C ASP A 239 6.59 9.66 -21.84
N GLU A 240 7.28 8.61 -22.33
CA GLU A 240 6.95 7.21 -22.08
C GLU A 240 7.16 6.79 -20.61
N TYR A 241 8.29 7.20 -20.00
CA TYR A 241 8.73 6.66 -18.69
C TYR A 241 8.51 7.63 -17.54
N TYR A 242 8.37 8.91 -17.79
CA TYR A 242 8.20 9.91 -16.74
C TYR A 242 6.79 10.51 -16.74
N PHE A 243 6.37 11.14 -17.84
CA PHE A 243 5.10 11.85 -17.92
C PHE A 243 3.88 10.91 -17.82
N GLU A 244 3.96 9.74 -18.43
CA GLU A 244 2.92 8.72 -18.38
C GLU A 244 2.98 7.84 -17.13
N ASN A 245 3.99 8.01 -16.29
CA ASN A 245 4.12 7.24 -15.06
C ASN A 245 3.18 7.76 -13.96
N ASN A 246 2.30 6.88 -13.46
CA ASN A 246 1.36 7.21 -12.40
C ASN A 246 2.02 7.04 -11.01
N MET A 247 2.79 8.05 -10.58
CA MET A 247 3.46 8.07 -9.27
C MET A 247 2.47 8.05 -8.09
N LEU A 248 1.22 8.43 -8.30
CA LEU A 248 0.17 8.38 -7.27
C LEU A 248 -0.22 6.92 -6.95
N GLY A 249 -0.16 6.01 -7.94
CA GLY A 249 -0.61 4.63 -7.83
C GLY A 249 0.37 3.66 -7.15
N GLU A 250 1.55 4.12 -6.71
CA GLU A 250 2.53 3.23 -6.07
C GLU A 250 2.01 2.68 -4.73
N GLU A 251 2.04 1.36 -4.59
CA GLU A 251 1.47 0.64 -3.44
C GLU A 251 2.51 0.14 -2.43
N ARG A 252 3.76 0.14 -2.82
CA ARG A 252 4.85 -0.38 -1.98
C ARG A 252 5.22 0.59 -0.87
N PRO A 253 5.80 0.10 0.23
CA PRO A 253 6.37 0.94 1.27
C PRO A 253 7.45 1.87 0.72
N ILE A 254 7.41 3.13 1.16
CA ILE A 254 8.27 4.22 0.68
C ILE A 254 9.75 3.94 0.97
N GLU A 255 10.56 4.01 -0.08
CA GLU A 255 12.02 3.82 -0.02
C GLU A 255 12.79 5.13 0.03
N ASP A 256 12.19 6.25 -0.37
CA ASP A 256 12.81 7.57 -0.43
C ASP A 256 12.25 8.47 0.68
N ASP A 257 13.12 8.97 1.56
CA ASP A 257 12.72 9.82 2.68
C ASP A 257 12.10 11.15 2.24
N THR A 258 12.38 11.64 1.01
CA THR A 258 11.77 12.85 0.45
C THR A 258 10.27 12.66 0.16
N LEU A 259 9.83 11.43 -0.02
CA LEU A 259 8.43 11.06 -0.23
C LEU A 259 7.73 10.63 1.08
N LEU A 260 8.43 10.71 2.19
CA LEU A 260 7.89 10.39 3.52
C LEU A 260 7.10 11.62 4.06
N PHE A 261 5.92 11.81 3.50
CA PHE A 261 5.09 12.98 3.78
C PHE A 261 4.57 13.04 5.23
N GLY A 262 4.15 14.23 5.63
CA GLY A 262 3.63 14.51 6.96
C GLY A 262 4.74 14.50 8.03
N GLU A 263 4.41 14.07 9.23
CA GLU A 263 5.37 13.99 10.35
C GLU A 263 6.10 12.65 10.44
N ARG A 264 5.93 11.78 9.45
CA ARG A 264 6.47 10.41 9.48
C ARG A 264 8.00 10.37 9.54
N GLY A 265 8.66 11.36 8.95
CA GLY A 265 10.11 11.54 9.08
C GLY A 265 10.54 11.79 10.53
N LYS A 266 9.86 12.72 11.23
CA LYS A 266 10.13 13.01 12.64
C LYS A 266 9.84 11.82 13.56
N ILE A 267 8.78 11.08 13.25
CA ILE A 267 8.45 9.82 13.96
C ILE A 267 9.58 8.82 13.81
N ALA A 268 10.11 8.63 12.61
CA ALA A 268 11.24 7.74 12.37
C ALA A 268 12.50 8.21 13.13
N ASP A 269 12.80 9.53 13.17
CA ASP A 269 13.92 10.07 13.96
C ASP A 269 13.76 9.80 15.45
N SER A 270 12.56 10.00 15.99
CA SER A 270 12.26 9.72 17.39
C SER A 270 12.43 8.25 17.75
N ILE A 271 12.00 7.33 16.88
CA ILE A 271 12.18 5.89 17.08
C ILE A 271 13.66 5.52 17.06
N VAL A 272 14.45 6.05 16.12
CA VAL A 272 15.90 5.82 16.07
C VAL A 272 16.57 6.29 17.35
N GLN A 273 16.23 7.49 17.84
CA GLN A 273 16.77 8.01 19.10
C GLN A 273 16.45 7.07 20.28
N ARG A 274 15.24 6.58 20.39
CA ARG A 274 14.84 5.60 21.40
C ARG A 274 15.59 4.27 21.31
N CYS A 275 15.83 3.79 20.08
CA CYS A 275 16.65 2.60 19.87
C CYS A 275 18.08 2.80 20.41
N LEU A 276 18.67 3.98 20.22
CA LEU A 276 20.00 4.32 20.75
C LEU A 276 20.02 4.35 22.29
N GLU A 277 18.90 4.65 22.92
CA GLU A 277 18.70 4.65 24.37
C GLU A 277 18.37 3.23 24.91
N GLY A 278 18.29 2.19 24.04
CA GLY A 278 17.90 0.84 24.40
C GLY A 278 16.39 0.69 24.69
N SER A 279 15.59 1.71 24.38
CA SER A 279 14.17 1.74 24.66
C SER A 279 13.34 1.11 23.54
N HIS A 280 12.17 0.56 23.90
CA HIS A 280 11.25 -0.09 22.96
C HIS A 280 10.28 0.90 22.31
N SER A 281 9.81 0.60 21.11
CA SER A 281 8.87 1.44 20.36
C SER A 281 7.80 0.63 19.66
N GLY A 282 6.55 1.11 19.69
CA GLY A 282 5.43 0.59 18.93
C GLY A 282 4.97 1.57 17.85
N ILE A 283 4.75 1.08 16.64
CA ILE A 283 4.18 1.84 15.51
C ILE A 283 2.82 1.23 15.19
N PHE A 284 1.76 1.99 15.47
CA PHE A 284 0.41 1.49 15.36
C PHE A 284 -0.43 2.27 14.34
N GLY A 285 -1.51 1.66 13.87
CA GLY A 285 -2.45 2.25 12.94
C GLY A 285 -3.01 1.23 11.95
N LEU A 286 -4.02 1.64 11.19
CA LEU A 286 -4.68 0.79 10.22
C LEU A 286 -3.73 0.21 9.17
N ARG A 287 -4.17 -0.83 8.49
CA ARG A 287 -3.45 -1.34 7.31
C ARG A 287 -3.30 -0.23 6.28
N ARG A 288 -2.16 -0.16 5.61
CA ARG A 288 -1.83 0.88 4.62
C ARG A 288 -1.75 2.33 5.17
N SER A 289 -1.64 2.52 6.48
CA SER A 289 -1.39 3.84 7.08
C SER A 289 0.05 4.35 6.93
N GLY A 290 0.97 3.49 6.46
CA GLY A 290 2.37 3.83 6.25
C GLY A 290 3.34 3.30 7.31
N LYS A 291 2.92 2.39 8.21
CA LYS A 291 3.78 1.77 9.24
C LYS A 291 5.07 1.19 8.68
N SER A 292 4.95 0.33 7.67
CA SER A 292 6.12 -0.30 7.04
C SER A 292 7.03 0.71 6.33
N SER A 293 6.50 1.85 5.84
CA SER A 293 7.30 2.95 5.29
C SER A 293 8.12 3.65 6.38
N VAL A 294 7.49 3.92 7.54
CA VAL A 294 8.20 4.48 8.70
C VAL A 294 9.26 3.50 9.21
N LEU A 295 8.92 2.22 9.32
CA LEU A 295 9.88 1.19 9.74
C LEU A 295 11.07 1.09 8.79
N ARG A 296 10.85 1.17 7.47
CA ARG A 296 11.95 1.23 6.48
C ARG A 296 12.79 2.50 6.61
N ALA A 297 12.17 3.64 6.90
CA ALA A 297 12.91 4.86 7.16
C ALA A 297 13.77 4.74 8.43
N VAL A 298 13.26 4.10 9.48
CA VAL A 298 14.03 3.78 10.69
C VAL A 298 15.22 2.90 10.35
N THR A 299 15.02 1.79 9.64
CA THR A 299 16.12 0.86 9.30
C THR A 299 17.18 1.53 8.44
N ARG A 300 16.82 2.35 7.45
CA ARG A 300 17.81 3.14 6.68
C ARG A 300 18.64 4.09 7.55
N ARG A 301 18.01 4.71 8.55
CA ARG A 301 18.72 5.61 9.47
C ARG A 301 19.64 4.85 10.42
N LEU A 302 19.22 3.66 10.87
CA LEU A 302 20.08 2.76 11.65
C LEU A 302 21.30 2.33 10.81
N ASP A 303 21.10 1.95 9.54
CA ASP A 303 22.20 1.64 8.61
C ASP A 303 23.18 2.81 8.49
N ASN A 304 22.68 4.04 8.33
CA ASN A 304 23.51 5.25 8.16
C ASN A 304 24.39 5.55 9.38
N ILE A 305 23.97 5.17 10.58
CA ILE A 305 24.71 5.35 11.83
C ILE A 305 25.44 4.10 12.27
N GLY A 306 25.36 3.00 11.49
CA GLY A 306 26.07 1.76 11.73
C GLY A 306 25.46 0.86 12.83
N ILE A 307 24.20 1.08 13.20
CA ILE A 307 23.48 0.23 14.17
C ILE A 307 22.89 -0.97 13.43
N LYS A 308 23.20 -2.15 13.93
CA LYS A 308 22.71 -3.42 13.38
C LYS A 308 21.30 -3.74 13.85
N TYR A 309 20.53 -4.37 12.99
CA TYR A 309 19.15 -4.75 13.25
C TYR A 309 18.74 -6.02 12.50
N VAL A 310 17.64 -6.61 12.94
CA VAL A 310 16.87 -7.59 12.16
C VAL A 310 15.44 -7.12 11.99
N LYS A 311 14.88 -7.35 10.80
CA LYS A 311 13.47 -7.09 10.51
C LYS A 311 12.76 -8.40 10.21
N ILE A 312 11.67 -8.66 10.92
CA ILE A 312 10.92 -9.91 10.88
C ILE A 312 9.46 -9.59 10.61
N GLU A 313 8.83 -10.37 9.75
CA GLU A 313 7.39 -10.33 9.53
C GLU A 313 6.75 -11.43 10.38
N ALA A 314 5.80 -11.07 11.24
CA ALA A 314 5.15 -12.00 12.17
C ALA A 314 4.50 -13.20 11.44
N ARG A 315 4.12 -13.02 10.17
CA ARG A 315 3.59 -14.09 9.33
C ARG A 315 4.53 -15.29 9.21
N SER A 316 5.84 -15.09 9.27
CA SER A 316 6.82 -16.18 9.21
C SER A 316 6.77 -17.14 10.42
N PHE A 317 6.10 -16.73 11.50
CA PHE A 317 5.94 -17.56 12.72
C PHE A 317 4.68 -18.43 12.71
N LEU A 318 3.79 -18.30 11.72
CA LEU A 318 2.48 -18.97 11.70
C LEU A 318 2.53 -20.42 11.21
N GLU A 319 3.69 -20.94 10.87
CA GLU A 319 3.85 -22.30 10.35
C GLU A 319 4.01 -23.30 11.49
N GLY A 320 2.88 -23.83 11.98
CA GLY A 320 2.80 -24.97 12.91
C GLY A 320 2.40 -24.65 14.36
N ILE A 321 1.84 -25.64 15.01
CA ILE A 321 1.44 -25.57 16.44
C ILE A 321 2.69 -25.47 17.32
N ASP A 322 2.68 -24.56 18.28
CA ASP A 322 3.80 -24.32 19.21
C ASP A 322 5.08 -23.80 18.53
N SER A 323 4.90 -23.09 17.39
CA SER A 323 6.02 -22.58 16.57
C SER A 323 6.81 -21.43 17.20
N TRP A 324 6.40 -20.92 18.37
CA TRP A 324 7.09 -19.83 19.05
C TRP A 324 8.55 -20.14 19.39
N LYS A 325 8.88 -21.42 19.69
CA LYS A 325 10.24 -21.86 19.96
C LYS A 325 11.11 -21.79 18.72
N THR A 326 10.57 -22.27 17.60
CA THR A 326 11.22 -22.15 16.28
C THR A 326 11.35 -20.69 15.89
N GLY A 327 10.33 -19.86 16.15
CA GLY A 327 10.37 -18.42 15.94
C GLY A 327 11.52 -17.72 16.67
N LEU A 328 11.74 -18.02 17.97
CA LEU A 328 12.90 -17.50 18.72
C LEU A 328 14.22 -17.97 18.11
N PHE A 329 14.31 -19.24 17.71
CA PHE A 329 15.51 -19.78 17.09
C PHE A 329 15.82 -19.06 15.75
N ASP A 330 14.81 -18.83 14.90
CA ASP A 330 15.00 -18.15 13.64
C ASP A 330 15.39 -16.67 13.84
N ILE A 331 14.82 -15.99 14.83
CA ILE A 331 15.25 -14.63 15.19
C ILE A 331 16.73 -14.63 15.60
N ALA A 332 17.13 -15.54 16.49
CA ALA A 332 18.53 -15.64 16.93
C ALA A 332 19.49 -15.93 15.76
N LYS A 333 19.06 -16.76 14.80
CA LYS A 333 19.81 -17.06 13.56
C LYS A 333 20.00 -15.81 12.69
N GLU A 334 18.95 -14.99 12.51
CA GLU A 334 19.06 -13.74 11.76
C GLU A 334 19.93 -12.71 12.50
N ILE A 335 19.84 -12.61 13.84
CA ILE A 335 20.71 -11.75 14.64
C ILE A 335 22.18 -12.15 14.45
N ARG A 336 22.49 -13.45 14.53
CA ARG A 336 23.86 -13.97 14.29
C ARG A 336 24.35 -13.61 12.91
N LYS A 337 23.52 -13.76 11.87
CA LYS A 337 23.86 -13.40 10.50
C LYS A 337 24.17 -11.90 10.36
N ALA A 338 23.36 -11.06 10.99
CA ALA A 338 23.53 -9.61 10.98
C ALA A 338 24.79 -9.14 11.73
N THR A 339 25.14 -9.81 12.83
CA THR A 339 26.29 -9.41 13.68
C THR A 339 27.61 -10.01 13.25
N LEU A 340 27.65 -11.30 12.98
CA LEU A 340 28.87 -12.05 12.72
C LEU A 340 29.13 -12.29 11.23
N GLY A 341 28.12 -12.08 10.37
CA GLY A 341 28.23 -12.34 8.93
C GLY A 341 28.41 -13.83 8.56
N ILE A 342 28.25 -14.73 9.56
CA ILE A 342 28.57 -16.14 9.40
C ILE A 342 27.32 -16.91 8.97
N MET A 343 27.45 -17.61 7.86
CA MET A 343 26.43 -18.52 7.37
C MET A 343 26.88 -19.98 7.52
N GLN A 344 25.94 -20.89 7.61
CA GLN A 344 26.20 -22.32 7.57
C GLN A 344 26.68 -22.69 6.16
N GLU A 345 27.73 -23.49 6.05
CA GLU A 345 28.24 -23.96 4.77
C GLU A 345 27.31 -25.04 4.17
N ASP A 346 27.24 -25.12 2.84
CA ASP A 346 26.44 -26.13 2.16
C ASP A 346 26.90 -27.54 2.59
N GLY A 347 25.95 -28.35 3.09
CA GLY A 347 26.21 -29.69 3.58
C GLY A 347 26.70 -29.79 5.03
N GLU A 348 26.92 -28.66 5.70
CA GLU A 348 27.32 -28.65 7.12
C GLU A 348 26.10 -28.96 8.03
N THR A 349 26.25 -29.91 8.95
CA THR A 349 25.19 -30.14 9.95
C THR A 349 25.15 -28.99 10.96
N ARG A 350 23.97 -28.74 11.53
CA ARG A 350 23.81 -27.70 12.56
C ARG A 350 24.73 -27.89 13.76
N ILE A 351 24.94 -29.14 14.18
CA ILE A 351 25.83 -29.48 15.28
C ILE A 351 27.27 -29.09 14.94
N ALA A 352 27.78 -29.51 13.77
CA ALA A 352 29.13 -29.18 13.31
C ALA A 352 29.32 -27.66 13.19
N PHE A 353 28.34 -26.95 12.69
CA PHE A 353 28.34 -25.48 12.61
C PHE A 353 28.45 -24.83 14.01
N CYS A 354 27.63 -25.30 14.98
CA CYS A 354 27.67 -24.79 16.34
C CYS A 354 29.02 -25.07 17.01
N GLU A 355 29.58 -26.28 16.85
CA GLU A 355 30.89 -26.64 17.36
C GLU A 355 32.02 -25.82 16.77
N ARG A 356 32.02 -25.67 15.43
CA ARG A 356 33.00 -24.84 14.70
C ARG A 356 33.06 -23.41 15.17
N LEU A 357 31.90 -22.84 15.46
CA LEU A 357 31.77 -21.43 15.88
C LEU A 357 31.67 -21.26 17.39
N LYS A 358 31.72 -22.35 18.18
CA LYS A 358 31.52 -22.35 19.65
C LYS A 358 30.20 -21.64 20.02
N LEU A 359 29.12 -21.97 19.33
CA LEU A 359 27.80 -21.44 19.60
C LEU A 359 27.14 -22.19 20.73
N SER A 360 26.35 -21.50 21.60
CA SER A 360 25.81 -22.03 22.82
C SER A 360 24.64 -22.99 22.64
N SER A 361 23.80 -22.82 21.62
CA SER A 361 22.52 -23.53 21.55
C SER A 361 22.23 -24.13 20.17
N THR A 362 21.79 -25.39 20.18
CA THR A 362 21.29 -26.11 19.02
C THR A 362 19.77 -25.94 18.87
N GLU A 363 19.21 -26.38 17.75
CA GLU A 363 17.75 -26.41 17.56
C GLU A 363 17.07 -27.31 18.60
N GLU A 364 17.70 -28.43 18.99
CA GLU A 364 17.18 -29.33 20.03
C GLU A 364 17.13 -28.65 21.38
N ASP A 365 18.13 -27.81 21.70
CA ASP A 365 18.13 -27.04 22.94
C ASP A 365 16.97 -26.04 22.97
N TYR A 366 16.67 -25.38 21.83
CA TYR A 366 15.51 -24.49 21.75
C TYR A 366 14.19 -25.23 21.97
N GLN A 367 14.03 -26.48 21.52
CA GLN A 367 12.81 -27.23 21.81
C GLN A 367 12.62 -27.51 23.31
N LYS A 368 13.70 -27.56 24.10
CA LYS A 368 13.67 -27.81 25.53
C LYS A 368 13.59 -26.56 26.41
N ARG A 369 14.35 -25.49 26.07
CA ARG A 369 14.51 -24.29 26.90
C ARG A 369 14.63 -22.99 26.03
N ALA A 370 13.71 -22.80 25.10
CA ALA A 370 13.77 -21.77 24.06
C ALA A 370 14.10 -20.36 24.56
N SER A 371 13.39 -19.88 25.59
CA SER A 371 13.58 -18.50 26.10
C SER A 371 14.99 -18.29 26.67
N GLN A 372 15.51 -19.27 27.42
CA GLN A 372 16.85 -19.18 27.97
C GLN A 372 17.90 -19.21 26.87
N CYS A 373 17.80 -20.18 25.95
CA CYS A 373 18.70 -20.27 24.81
C CYS A 373 18.71 -18.99 23.96
N PHE A 374 17.55 -18.39 23.73
CA PHE A 374 17.44 -17.14 22.99
C PHE A 374 18.21 -16.00 23.66
N VAL A 375 18.00 -15.79 24.96
CA VAL A 375 18.68 -14.71 25.69
C VAL A 375 20.20 -14.96 25.75
N GLU A 376 20.64 -16.20 25.98
CA GLU A 376 22.06 -16.57 26.00
C GLU A 376 22.71 -16.33 24.62
N ASP A 377 22.06 -16.77 23.52
CA ASP A 377 22.55 -16.62 22.15
C ASP A 377 22.60 -15.15 21.71
N VAL A 378 21.53 -14.40 21.96
CA VAL A 378 21.48 -12.97 21.60
C VAL A 378 22.57 -12.19 22.33
N ASN A 379 22.75 -12.40 23.63
CA ASN A 379 23.81 -11.76 24.40
C ASN A 379 25.21 -12.12 23.86
N LEU A 380 25.41 -13.35 23.41
CA LEU A 380 26.68 -13.77 22.79
C LEU A 380 26.91 -13.06 21.43
N TYR A 381 25.87 -13.01 20.57
CA TYR A 381 25.98 -12.45 19.24
C TYR A 381 26.09 -10.92 19.23
N THR A 382 25.46 -10.24 20.18
CA THR A 382 25.43 -8.77 20.25
C THR A 382 26.48 -8.17 21.20
N ARG A 383 27.33 -8.99 21.83
CA ARG A 383 28.30 -8.55 22.87
C ARG A 383 29.26 -7.42 22.45
N ASN A 384 29.51 -7.27 21.14
CA ASN A 384 30.37 -6.24 20.58
C ASN A 384 29.59 -5.04 20.01
N GLU A 385 28.26 -5.07 20.10
CA GLU A 385 27.39 -4.01 19.60
C GLU A 385 27.00 -3.10 20.79
N THR A 386 26.94 -1.80 20.56
CA THR A 386 26.46 -0.86 21.59
C THR A 386 24.97 -0.96 21.77
N THR A 387 24.26 -1.21 20.69
CA THR A 387 22.81 -1.44 20.64
C THR A 387 22.51 -2.36 19.47
N PHE A 388 21.53 -3.23 19.64
CA PHE A 388 20.97 -4.06 18.57
C PHE A 388 19.45 -3.90 18.53
N VAL A 389 18.85 -3.88 17.33
CA VAL A 389 17.41 -3.64 17.16
C VAL A 389 16.72 -4.86 16.57
N ILE A 390 15.62 -5.29 17.20
CA ILE A 390 14.72 -6.32 16.68
C ILE A 390 13.42 -5.62 16.28
N ALA A 391 13.06 -5.66 15.01
CA ALA A 391 11.83 -5.08 14.49
C ALA A 391 10.88 -6.18 14.02
N ILE A 392 9.65 -6.20 14.54
CA ILE A 392 8.62 -7.18 14.20
C ILE A 392 7.42 -6.44 13.59
N ASP A 393 7.05 -6.77 12.34
CA ASP A 393 5.91 -6.19 11.63
C ASP A 393 4.71 -7.16 11.66
N GLU A 394 3.49 -6.62 11.55
CA GLU A 394 2.21 -7.35 11.56
C GLU A 394 1.96 -8.15 12.87
N ILE A 395 2.28 -7.57 14.02
CA ILE A 395 2.16 -8.26 15.33
C ILE A 395 0.74 -8.70 15.68
N GLU A 396 -0.29 -8.13 15.07
CA GLU A 396 -1.69 -8.56 15.22
C GLU A 396 -1.91 -10.03 14.86
N LEU A 397 -1.04 -10.62 14.05
CA LEU A 397 -1.08 -12.04 13.70
C LEU A 397 -0.59 -12.95 14.84
N ILE A 398 0.19 -12.41 15.76
CA ILE A 398 0.82 -13.14 16.87
C ILE A 398 0.43 -12.57 18.24
N THR A 399 -0.63 -11.78 18.35
CA THR A 399 -1.18 -11.39 19.65
C THR A 399 -2.00 -12.52 20.25
N TYR A 400 -2.07 -12.56 21.59
CA TYR A 400 -2.75 -13.65 22.32
C TYR A 400 -4.25 -13.78 22.00
N ASN A 401 -4.89 -12.70 21.56
CA ASN A 401 -6.30 -12.65 21.19
C ASN A 401 -6.54 -12.83 19.69
N SER A 402 -5.51 -13.10 18.90
CA SER A 402 -5.64 -13.41 17.49
C SER A 402 -6.23 -14.80 17.32
N ALA A 403 -7.43 -14.88 16.77
CA ALA A 403 -8.12 -16.13 16.48
C ALA A 403 -7.39 -17.01 15.43
N THR A 404 -6.39 -16.46 14.75
CA THR A 404 -5.63 -17.12 13.69
C THR A 404 -4.29 -17.67 14.17
N SER A 405 -3.86 -17.36 15.39
CA SER A 405 -2.54 -17.74 15.88
C SER A 405 -2.55 -19.14 16.47
N GLU A 406 -2.12 -20.12 15.71
CA GLU A 406 -1.76 -21.46 16.19
C GLU A 406 -0.39 -21.47 16.91
N MET A 407 0.31 -20.35 16.93
CA MET A 407 1.63 -20.18 17.56
C MET A 407 1.58 -20.42 19.07
N TRP A 408 0.46 -20.14 19.69
CA TRP A 408 0.30 -20.19 21.14
C TRP A 408 -0.47 -21.42 21.59
N LYS A 409 0.21 -22.35 22.23
CA LYS A 409 -0.42 -23.48 22.90
C LYS A 409 -1.19 -23.04 24.16
N ASP A 410 -0.60 -22.09 24.89
CA ASP A 410 -1.10 -21.56 26.15
C ASP A 410 -0.51 -20.17 26.42
N LEU A 411 -0.95 -19.51 27.51
CA LEU A 411 -0.44 -18.19 27.90
C LEU A 411 1.03 -18.21 28.32
N ASP A 412 1.52 -19.34 28.85
CA ASP A 412 2.91 -19.46 29.23
C ASP A 412 3.83 -19.43 28.02
N SER A 413 3.41 -20.00 26.88
CA SER A 413 4.09 -19.89 25.59
C SER A 413 4.19 -18.44 25.12
N TYR A 414 3.09 -17.69 25.20
CA TYR A 414 3.06 -16.26 24.88
C TYR A 414 4.00 -15.46 25.80
N LYS A 415 3.90 -15.67 27.11
CA LYS A 415 4.75 -15.02 28.10
C LYS A 415 6.23 -15.30 27.86
N ASN A 416 6.56 -16.55 27.57
CA ASN A 416 7.94 -16.99 27.36
C ASN A 416 8.55 -16.37 26.08
N PHE A 417 7.77 -16.27 25.02
CA PHE A 417 8.24 -15.66 23.78
C PHE A 417 8.53 -14.16 23.96
N TRP A 418 7.53 -13.38 24.39
CA TRP A 418 7.68 -11.94 24.55
C TRP A 418 8.62 -11.56 25.69
N GLY A 419 8.64 -12.36 26.76
CA GLY A 419 9.60 -12.22 27.86
C GLY A 419 11.04 -12.39 27.36
N ALA A 420 11.31 -13.40 26.55
CA ALA A 420 12.64 -13.63 25.98
C ALA A 420 13.10 -12.47 25.09
N LEU A 421 12.21 -11.93 24.25
CA LEU A 421 12.51 -10.76 23.41
C LEU A 421 12.83 -9.53 24.26
N ARG A 422 12.03 -9.23 25.29
CA ARG A 422 12.28 -8.13 26.21
C ARG A 422 13.61 -8.30 26.98
N ASP A 423 13.85 -9.51 27.50
CA ASP A 423 15.00 -9.81 28.35
C ASP A 423 16.30 -10.00 27.56
N SER A 424 16.25 -9.96 26.24
CA SER A 424 17.41 -10.05 25.35
C SER A 424 18.34 -8.83 25.38
N GLY A 425 17.92 -7.73 26.00
CA GLY A 425 18.66 -6.47 26.00
C GLY A 425 18.66 -5.70 24.68
N CYS A 426 17.95 -6.20 23.64
CA CYS A 426 17.80 -5.52 22.36
C CYS A 426 16.68 -4.47 22.42
N ALA A 427 16.81 -3.38 21.67
CA ALA A 427 15.70 -2.46 21.45
C ALA A 427 14.66 -3.12 20.56
N LEU A 428 13.40 -3.12 20.97
CA LEU A 428 12.30 -3.70 20.19
C LEU A 428 11.53 -2.63 19.46
N ILE A 429 11.22 -2.87 18.18
CA ILE A 429 10.24 -2.13 17.42
C ILE A 429 9.13 -3.09 17.03
N VAL A 430 7.90 -2.83 17.46
CA VAL A 430 6.74 -3.62 17.05
C VAL A 430 5.81 -2.79 16.19
N CYS A 431 5.32 -3.36 15.09
CA CYS A 431 4.37 -2.69 14.20
C CYS A 431 3.07 -3.49 14.13
N GLY A 432 1.95 -2.82 14.37
CA GLY A 432 0.64 -3.47 14.36
C GLY A 432 -0.52 -2.49 14.22
N VAL A 433 -1.74 -3.00 14.39
CA VAL A 433 -2.95 -2.18 14.29
C VAL A 433 -3.13 -1.37 15.56
N ASN A 434 -3.14 -2.01 16.72
CA ASN A 434 -3.34 -1.35 18.00
C ASN A 434 -2.27 -1.72 19.04
N SER A 435 -2.25 -0.99 20.13
CA SER A 435 -1.28 -1.14 21.21
C SER A 435 -1.69 -2.12 22.32
N THR A 436 -2.69 -2.98 22.08
CA THR A 436 -3.20 -3.95 23.08
C THR A 436 -2.10 -4.83 23.67
N ILE A 437 -1.05 -5.10 22.87
CA ILE A 437 0.10 -5.89 23.30
C ILE A 437 0.75 -5.38 24.60
N ASN A 438 0.66 -4.07 24.91
CA ASN A 438 1.30 -3.45 26.05
C ASN A 438 0.37 -2.58 26.92
N GLU A 439 -0.96 -2.69 26.74
CA GLU A 439 -1.93 -1.88 27.49
C GLU A 439 -2.45 -2.54 28.76
N GLN A 440 -2.47 -3.86 28.78
CA GLN A 440 -3.02 -4.63 29.89
C GLN A 440 -1.91 -5.25 30.72
N SER A 441 -1.98 -5.10 32.05
CA SER A 441 -1.02 -5.68 32.98
C SER A 441 -1.09 -7.21 33.06
N THR A 442 -2.27 -7.76 32.76
CA THR A 442 -2.53 -9.20 32.76
C THR A 442 -3.21 -9.63 31.49
N ILE A 443 -2.94 -10.84 31.07
CA ILE A 443 -3.51 -11.49 29.90
C ILE A 443 -4.35 -12.67 30.37
N TYR A 444 -5.55 -12.81 29.81
CA TYR A 444 -6.48 -13.88 30.14
C TYR A 444 -6.77 -14.75 28.91
N PHE A 445 -6.65 -16.04 29.05
CA PHE A 445 -6.94 -17.01 28.00
C PHE A 445 -7.38 -18.37 28.59
N ASN A 446 -8.51 -18.90 28.13
CA ASN A 446 -9.02 -20.22 28.55
C ASN A 446 -9.03 -20.46 30.08
N GLY A 447 -9.48 -19.47 30.84
CA GLY A 447 -9.58 -19.59 32.30
C GLY A 447 -8.27 -19.36 33.09
N LYS A 448 -7.17 -19.04 32.43
CA LYS A 448 -5.88 -18.72 33.05
C LYS A 448 -5.52 -17.26 32.88
N THR A 449 -4.90 -16.68 33.87
CA THR A 449 -4.36 -15.31 33.86
C THR A 449 -2.84 -15.38 34.06
N CYS A 450 -2.09 -14.59 33.28
CA CYS A 450 -0.66 -14.38 33.51
C CYS A 450 -0.30 -12.90 33.38
N ASP A 451 0.85 -12.52 33.92
CA ASP A 451 1.39 -11.17 33.72
C ASP A 451 1.75 -10.97 32.25
N ASN A 452 1.40 -9.80 31.73
CA ASN A 452 1.79 -9.41 30.38
C ASN A 452 3.25 -8.94 30.37
N PRO A 453 4.18 -9.65 29.72
CA PRO A 453 5.60 -9.29 29.72
C PRO A 453 5.89 -7.97 29.02
N MET A 454 4.98 -7.51 28.15
CA MET A 454 5.12 -6.26 27.38
C MET A 454 4.36 -5.09 28.05
N TYR A 455 3.75 -5.32 29.20
CA TYR A 455 3.04 -4.26 29.92
C TYR A 455 4.00 -3.25 30.54
N GLU A 456 3.73 -1.98 30.31
CA GLU A 456 4.48 -0.86 30.85
C GLU A 456 4.06 -0.62 32.31
N ARG A 457 4.94 -0.91 33.26
CA ARG A 457 4.71 -0.57 34.66
C ARG A 457 5.04 0.90 34.93
N ILE A 458 4.23 1.56 35.75
CA ILE A 458 4.34 3.00 36.05
C ILE A 458 5.75 3.43 36.52
N HIS A 459 6.53 2.54 37.08
CA HIS A 459 7.90 2.80 37.56
C HIS A 459 8.98 2.63 36.47
N ASN A 460 8.65 2.09 35.30
CA ASN A 460 9.55 1.88 34.16
C ASN A 460 8.96 2.51 32.86
N CYS A 461 8.23 3.61 33.02
CA CYS A 461 7.42 4.24 31.94
C CYS A 461 8.20 4.71 30.72
N ALA A 462 9.52 4.68 30.74
CA ALA A 462 10.35 5.18 29.63
C ALA A 462 10.55 4.13 28.53
N ASP A 463 10.30 2.86 28.79
CA ASP A 463 10.85 1.80 27.96
C ASP A 463 10.05 1.49 26.69
N PHE A 464 8.74 1.75 26.68
CA PHE A 464 7.90 1.45 25.50
C PHE A 464 7.06 2.65 25.04
N SER A 465 7.38 3.22 23.88
CA SER A 465 6.60 4.31 23.28
C SER A 465 5.51 3.77 22.36
N LYS A 466 4.29 4.32 22.48
CA LYS A 466 3.14 4.01 21.63
C LYS A 466 2.93 5.12 20.62
N THR A 467 3.29 4.89 19.38
CA THR A 467 3.11 5.87 18.31
C THR A 467 2.03 5.41 17.33
N TYR A 468 0.89 6.07 17.35
CA TYR A 468 -0.11 5.92 16.28
C TYR A 468 0.21 6.88 15.15
N LEU A 469 0.16 6.38 13.91
CA LEU A 469 0.41 7.22 12.74
C LEU A 469 -0.79 8.13 12.47
N PRO A 470 -0.64 9.45 12.58
CA PRO A 470 -1.75 10.37 12.41
C PRO A 470 -2.25 10.38 10.95
N ALA A 471 -3.55 10.65 10.80
CA ALA A 471 -4.12 11.01 9.51
C ALA A 471 -3.49 12.30 8.97
N PHE A 472 -3.46 12.48 7.67
CA PHE A 472 -2.93 13.69 7.06
C PHE A 472 -3.91 14.86 7.20
N THR A 473 -3.39 16.00 7.57
CA THR A 473 -4.13 17.28 7.50
C THR A 473 -4.36 17.69 6.03
N ASP A 474 -5.26 18.65 5.80
CA ASP A 474 -5.49 19.22 4.47
C ASP A 474 -4.18 19.74 3.83
N ALA A 475 -3.33 20.41 4.61
CA ALA A 475 -2.06 20.92 4.13
C ALA A 475 -1.08 19.80 3.73
N GLN A 476 -1.01 18.73 4.51
CA GLN A 476 -0.17 17.56 4.22
C GLN A 476 -0.69 16.78 3.01
N THR A 477 -2.01 16.61 2.91
CA THR A 477 -2.68 16.02 1.74
C THR A 477 -2.38 16.83 0.50
N ARG A 478 -2.60 18.16 0.54
CA ARG A 478 -2.28 19.07 -0.58
C ARG A 478 -0.83 18.93 -1.01
N TYR A 479 0.09 18.95 -0.06
CA TYR A 479 1.52 18.82 -0.36
C TYR A 479 1.83 17.48 -1.03
N MET A 480 1.35 16.36 -0.50
CA MET A 480 1.57 15.04 -1.07
C MET A 480 1.04 14.90 -2.49
N ILE A 481 -0.27 15.18 -2.69
CA ILE A 481 -0.90 14.93 -4.00
C ILE A 481 -0.42 15.88 -5.08
N ASN A 482 -0.10 17.14 -4.73
CA ASN A 482 0.47 18.07 -5.71
C ASN A 482 1.94 17.76 -6.01
N THR A 483 2.72 17.30 -5.03
CA THR A 483 4.09 16.85 -5.27
C THR A 483 4.09 15.66 -6.23
N LEU A 484 3.31 14.62 -5.95
CA LEU A 484 3.23 13.43 -6.80
C LEU A 484 2.56 13.73 -8.16
N GLY A 485 1.51 14.57 -8.18
CA GLY A 485 0.81 14.97 -9.39
C GLY A 485 1.64 15.87 -10.33
N SER A 486 2.58 16.66 -9.74
CA SER A 486 3.44 17.55 -10.53
C SER A 486 4.31 16.79 -11.53
N TYR A 487 4.63 15.52 -11.27
CA TYR A 487 5.41 14.68 -12.20
C TYR A 487 4.68 14.45 -13.52
N SER A 488 3.36 14.46 -13.48
CA SER A 488 2.50 14.26 -14.65
C SER A 488 1.66 15.47 -15.02
N ASN A 489 2.06 16.66 -14.58
CA ASN A 489 1.35 17.93 -14.80
C ASN A 489 -0.12 17.91 -14.35
N ILE A 490 -0.42 17.25 -13.24
CA ILE A 490 -1.74 17.31 -12.58
C ILE A 490 -1.61 18.10 -11.29
N ALA A 491 -2.58 18.95 -11.01
CA ALA A 491 -2.71 19.66 -9.74
C ALA A 491 -4.11 19.48 -9.16
N PHE A 492 -4.18 19.48 -7.83
CA PHE A 492 -5.37 19.21 -7.04
C PHE A 492 -5.74 20.41 -6.14
N ASN A 493 -5.32 21.62 -6.50
CA ASN A 493 -5.47 22.78 -5.62
C ASN A 493 -6.93 23.14 -5.31
N ASN A 494 -7.86 22.82 -6.22
CA ASN A 494 -9.27 23.12 -6.05
C ASN A 494 -10.07 22.03 -5.32
N VAL A 495 -9.45 20.88 -5.01
CA VAL A 495 -10.18 19.70 -4.49
C VAL A 495 -9.43 18.95 -3.37
N PHE A 496 -8.28 19.42 -2.91
CA PHE A 496 -7.49 18.69 -1.91
C PHE A 496 -8.21 18.54 -0.59
N ALA A 497 -8.98 19.54 -0.16
CA ALA A 497 -9.74 19.49 1.09
C ALA A 497 -10.91 18.48 1.00
N GLU A 498 -11.56 18.42 -0.17
CA GLU A 498 -12.61 17.46 -0.44
C GLU A 498 -12.08 16.04 -0.51
N ILE A 499 -10.92 15.86 -1.14
CA ILE A 499 -10.22 14.56 -1.17
C ILE A 499 -9.85 14.15 0.26
N ASN A 500 -9.32 15.08 1.06
CA ASN A 500 -8.97 14.78 2.44
C ASN A 500 -10.19 14.37 3.26
N ARG A 501 -11.29 15.08 3.14
CA ARG A 501 -12.57 14.78 3.82
C ARG A 501 -13.16 13.44 3.38
N ALA A 502 -13.16 13.14 2.07
CA ALA A 502 -13.69 11.89 1.54
C ALA A 502 -12.92 10.66 2.05
N PHE A 503 -11.61 10.79 2.25
CA PHE A 503 -10.74 9.69 2.65
C PHE A 503 -10.07 9.88 4.02
N GLY A 504 -10.49 10.89 4.82
CA GLY A 504 -10.11 11.12 6.21
C GLY A 504 -8.61 11.25 6.44
N GLY A 505 -7.86 11.83 5.50
CA GLY A 505 -6.41 11.97 5.61
C GLY A 505 -5.64 10.64 5.53
N GLN A 506 -6.27 9.55 5.11
CA GLN A 506 -5.60 8.24 4.97
C GLN A 506 -4.73 8.24 3.69
N PRO A 507 -3.39 8.20 3.82
CA PRO A 507 -2.49 8.49 2.69
C PRO A 507 -2.65 7.54 1.51
N TYR A 508 -2.85 6.25 1.80
CA TYR A 508 -3.00 5.24 0.76
C TYR A 508 -4.31 5.39 -0.01
N ALA A 509 -5.43 5.64 0.70
CA ALA A 509 -6.72 5.85 0.06
C ALA A 509 -6.71 7.09 -0.83
N ILE A 510 -6.13 8.18 -0.33
CA ILE A 510 -5.94 9.42 -1.09
C ILE A 510 -5.13 9.16 -2.36
N ARG A 511 -4.00 8.47 -2.25
CA ARG A 511 -3.15 8.14 -3.40
C ARG A 511 -3.87 7.27 -4.43
N GLN A 512 -4.58 6.23 -4.00
CA GLN A 512 -5.30 5.32 -4.90
C GLN A 512 -6.44 6.04 -5.63
N PHE A 513 -7.15 6.93 -4.95
CA PHE A 513 -8.15 7.77 -5.60
C PHE A 513 -7.51 8.76 -6.60
N CYS A 514 -6.45 9.44 -6.21
CA CYS A 514 -5.73 10.35 -7.12
C CYS A 514 -5.12 9.61 -8.31
N ALA A 515 -4.68 8.35 -8.12
CA ALA A 515 -4.24 7.49 -9.21
C ALA A 515 -5.38 7.13 -10.18
N PHE A 516 -6.57 6.87 -9.64
CA PHE A 516 -7.76 6.66 -10.46
C PHE A 516 -8.14 7.92 -11.24
N LEU A 517 -8.08 9.11 -10.61
CA LEU A 517 -8.27 10.39 -11.29
C LEU A 517 -7.25 10.57 -12.42
N PHE A 518 -5.97 10.27 -12.15
CA PHE A 518 -4.92 10.33 -13.17
C PHE A 518 -5.30 9.52 -14.42
N ASP A 519 -5.74 8.25 -14.23
CA ASP A 519 -6.10 7.37 -15.34
C ASP A 519 -7.33 7.90 -16.12
N LYS A 520 -8.32 8.45 -15.41
CA LYS A 520 -9.54 9.01 -16.05
C LYS A 520 -9.33 10.32 -16.82
N VAL A 521 -8.33 11.09 -16.43
CA VAL A 521 -8.02 12.36 -17.11
C VAL A 521 -6.81 12.25 -18.06
N LYS A 522 -6.31 11.03 -18.29
CA LYS A 522 -5.09 10.77 -19.05
C LYS A 522 -5.06 11.49 -20.40
N GLU A 523 -6.13 11.40 -21.18
CA GLU A 523 -6.24 12.02 -22.50
C GLU A 523 -6.39 13.56 -22.48
N LYS A 524 -6.76 14.12 -21.32
CA LYS A 524 -6.93 15.57 -21.15
C LYS A 524 -5.65 16.27 -20.69
N ARG A 525 -4.62 15.51 -20.31
CA ARG A 525 -3.34 16.03 -19.84
C ARG A 525 -2.43 16.40 -21.01
N SER A 526 -1.54 17.34 -20.75
CA SER A 526 -0.49 17.76 -21.66
C SER A 526 0.82 17.96 -20.94
N ALA A 527 1.94 17.60 -21.56
CA ALA A 527 3.26 17.88 -21.02
C ALA A 527 3.56 19.40 -20.93
N HIS A 528 2.82 20.22 -21.65
CA HIS A 528 3.05 21.68 -21.74
C HIS A 528 2.21 22.50 -20.76
N GLN A 529 1.11 21.93 -20.22
CA GLN A 529 0.17 22.66 -19.36
C GLN A 529 -0.26 21.79 -18.17
N VAL A 530 -0.32 22.42 -16.98
CA VAL A 530 -0.85 21.78 -15.80
C VAL A 530 -2.35 21.58 -15.96
N TYR A 531 -2.82 20.35 -15.80
CA TYR A 531 -4.23 20.02 -15.73
C TYR A 531 -4.70 20.14 -14.28
N GLU A 532 -5.50 21.13 -13.99
CA GLU A 532 -6.11 21.31 -12.67
C GLU A 532 -7.40 20.51 -12.55
N ILE A 533 -7.47 19.63 -11.55
CA ILE A 533 -8.70 18.86 -11.27
C ILE A 533 -9.79 19.81 -10.77
N SER A 534 -10.90 19.85 -11.50
CA SER A 534 -12.04 20.68 -11.13
C SER A 534 -12.92 19.98 -10.08
N ARG A 535 -13.72 20.77 -9.36
CA ARG A 535 -14.70 20.25 -8.42
C ARG A 535 -15.71 19.30 -9.09
N ALA A 536 -16.21 19.64 -10.25
CA ALA A 536 -17.14 18.79 -11.01
C ALA A 536 -16.51 17.44 -11.40
N THR A 537 -15.21 17.43 -11.76
CA THR A 537 -14.48 16.19 -12.04
C THR A 537 -14.34 15.33 -10.79
N PHE A 538 -14.05 15.95 -9.64
CA PHE A 538 -13.97 15.26 -8.35
C PHE A 538 -15.33 14.64 -7.97
N ASP A 539 -16.41 15.43 -7.97
CA ASP A 539 -17.75 14.99 -7.55
C ASP A 539 -18.26 13.81 -8.39
N ALA A 540 -18.00 13.82 -9.69
CA ALA A 540 -18.35 12.72 -10.58
C ALA A 540 -17.54 11.45 -10.29
N LEU A 541 -16.22 11.57 -10.15
CA LEU A 541 -15.31 10.44 -10.09
C LEU A 541 -15.14 9.85 -8.69
N VAL A 542 -15.42 10.60 -7.61
CA VAL A 542 -15.38 10.05 -6.25
C VAL A 542 -16.45 8.98 -6.03
N VAL A 543 -17.66 9.21 -6.55
CA VAL A 543 -18.75 8.23 -6.49
C VAL A 543 -18.43 7.00 -7.32
N GLU A 544 -17.91 7.21 -8.55
CA GLU A 544 -17.49 6.11 -9.42
C GLU A 544 -16.40 5.26 -8.76
N PHE A 545 -15.38 5.90 -8.20
CA PHE A 545 -14.28 5.19 -7.50
C PHE A 545 -14.78 4.38 -6.31
N CYS A 546 -15.58 4.98 -5.43
CA CYS A 546 -16.06 4.31 -4.21
C CYS A 546 -16.94 3.08 -4.52
N ASN A 547 -17.61 3.05 -5.67
CA ASN A 547 -18.42 1.91 -6.11
C ASN A 547 -17.67 0.95 -7.04
N SER A 548 -16.45 1.30 -7.47
CA SER A 548 -15.61 0.42 -8.31
C SER A 548 -15.05 -0.75 -7.51
N GLU A 549 -14.72 -1.83 -8.20
CA GLU A 549 -14.03 -2.97 -7.58
C GLU A 549 -12.74 -2.54 -6.84
N LYS A 550 -11.98 -1.62 -7.45
CA LYS A 550 -10.75 -1.07 -6.84
C LYS A 550 -11.03 -0.32 -5.54
N GLY A 551 -12.06 0.51 -5.50
CA GLY A 551 -12.46 1.23 -4.29
C GLY A 551 -12.96 0.30 -3.19
N LEU A 552 -13.81 -0.66 -3.53
CA LEU A 552 -14.32 -1.65 -2.58
C LEU A 552 -13.19 -2.51 -1.98
N GLN A 553 -12.26 -2.96 -2.82
CA GLN A 553 -11.09 -3.72 -2.36
C GLN A 553 -10.15 -2.88 -1.48
N LEU A 554 -10.00 -1.59 -1.78
CA LEU A 554 -9.26 -0.65 -0.95
C LEU A 554 -9.83 -0.59 0.47
N PHE A 555 -11.16 -0.38 0.61
CA PHE A 555 -11.80 -0.27 1.92
C PHE A 555 -11.72 -1.57 2.71
N LYS A 556 -11.93 -2.73 2.06
CA LYS A 556 -11.71 -4.04 2.67
C LYS A 556 -10.28 -4.19 3.19
N THR A 557 -9.30 -3.75 2.40
CA THR A 557 -7.87 -3.83 2.77
C THR A 557 -7.55 -2.96 3.97
N ILE A 558 -8.08 -1.73 4.05
CA ILE A 558 -7.86 -0.82 5.18
C ILE A 558 -8.45 -1.41 6.47
N LEU A 559 -9.65 -1.97 6.40
CA LEU A 559 -10.36 -2.53 7.55
C LEU A 559 -9.93 -3.95 7.92
N GLN A 560 -9.17 -4.65 7.07
CA GLN A 560 -8.88 -6.08 7.20
C GLN A 560 -8.38 -6.48 8.59
N HIS A 561 -7.45 -5.74 9.16
CA HIS A 561 -6.85 -6.11 10.43
C HIS A 561 -7.67 -5.65 11.65
N ILE A 562 -8.53 -4.64 11.51
CA ILE A 562 -9.44 -4.26 12.60
C ILE A 562 -10.51 -5.35 12.85
N THR A 563 -10.82 -6.18 11.85
CA THR A 563 -11.76 -7.29 12.00
C THR A 563 -11.24 -8.39 12.94
N ILE A 564 -9.93 -8.42 13.21
CA ILE A 564 -9.32 -9.31 14.21
C ILE A 564 -9.79 -8.92 15.61
N TYR A 565 -9.98 -7.62 15.85
CA TYR A 565 -10.47 -7.04 17.10
C TYR A 565 -11.98 -6.90 17.03
N LYS A 566 -12.71 -8.00 17.26
CA LYS A 566 -14.15 -8.11 17.03
C LYS A 566 -14.96 -7.01 17.73
N GLU A 567 -14.64 -6.69 18.97
CA GLU A 567 -15.35 -5.67 19.75
C GLU A 567 -15.17 -4.27 19.15
N GLU A 568 -13.95 -3.92 18.72
CA GLU A 568 -13.67 -2.65 18.04
C GLU A 568 -14.41 -2.56 16.70
N TYR A 569 -14.43 -3.66 15.95
CA TYR A 569 -15.11 -3.70 14.65
C TYR A 569 -16.63 -3.61 14.79
N GLU A 570 -17.23 -4.29 15.78
CA GLU A 570 -18.67 -4.16 16.08
C GLU A 570 -19.03 -2.73 16.53
N MET A 571 -18.18 -2.11 17.37
CA MET A 571 -18.36 -0.72 17.76
C MET A 571 -18.28 0.22 16.54
N LEU A 572 -17.30 0.02 15.66
CA LEU A 572 -17.16 0.79 14.42
C LEU A 572 -18.39 0.68 13.53
N LYS A 573 -19.00 -0.51 13.40
CA LYS A 573 -20.24 -0.72 12.65
C LYS A 573 -21.40 0.07 13.27
N ARG A 574 -21.57 0.02 14.59
CA ARG A 574 -22.63 0.79 15.29
C ARG A 574 -22.48 2.29 15.05
N ILE A 575 -21.23 2.80 15.14
CA ILE A 575 -20.97 4.22 14.88
C ILE A 575 -21.27 4.56 13.41
N ALA A 576 -20.88 3.71 12.47
CA ALA A 576 -21.10 3.94 11.04
C ALA A 576 -22.59 3.98 10.67
N LEU A 577 -23.41 3.15 11.31
CA LEU A 577 -24.85 3.06 11.07
C LEU A 577 -25.65 4.17 11.77
N ALA A 578 -25.06 4.87 12.74
CA ALA A 578 -25.74 5.99 13.40
C ALA A 578 -26.08 7.10 12.38
N PRO A 579 -27.28 7.71 12.44
CA PRO A 579 -27.73 8.64 11.41
C PRO A 579 -26.88 9.91 11.32
N GLU A 580 -26.41 10.45 12.45
CA GLU A 580 -25.54 11.65 12.47
C GLU A 580 -24.40 11.50 13.47
N LYS A 581 -24.75 11.22 14.74
CA LYS A 581 -23.79 11.14 15.85
C LYS A 581 -24.10 9.94 16.73
N TYR A 582 -23.10 9.19 17.10
CA TYR A 582 -23.22 8.13 18.09
C TYR A 582 -22.87 8.69 19.47
N ARG A 583 -23.70 8.39 20.48
CA ARG A 583 -23.44 8.79 21.85
C ARG A 583 -22.96 7.60 22.67
N THR A 584 -21.77 7.69 23.27
CA THR A 584 -21.29 6.70 24.22
C THR A 584 -22.11 6.76 25.50
N VAL A 585 -22.63 5.61 25.93
CA VAL A 585 -23.45 5.50 27.14
C VAL A 585 -22.78 4.65 28.22
N LYS A 586 -21.75 3.86 27.83
CA LYS A 586 -21.09 2.91 28.73
C LYS A 586 -19.61 3.23 28.88
N GLN A 587 -19.15 3.19 30.12
CA GLN A 587 -17.72 3.33 30.45
C GLN A 587 -16.85 2.27 29.75
N SER A 588 -17.38 1.07 29.52
CA SER A 588 -16.72 0.00 28.77
C SER A 588 -16.42 0.34 27.30
N ASP A 589 -17.19 1.25 26.72
CA ASP A 589 -17.09 1.58 25.29
C ASP A 589 -15.97 2.61 25.02
N ILE A 590 -15.57 3.38 26.05
CA ILE A 590 -14.60 4.46 25.92
C ILE A 590 -13.25 3.93 25.41
N GLY A 591 -12.77 2.80 25.93
CA GLY A 591 -11.51 2.22 25.48
C GLY A 591 -11.52 1.80 24.01
N LEU A 592 -12.65 1.24 23.52
CA LEU A 592 -12.84 0.88 22.11
C LEU A 592 -12.89 2.12 21.23
N ILE A 593 -13.59 3.17 21.69
CA ILE A 593 -13.69 4.44 20.97
C ILE A 593 -12.33 5.14 20.89
N ASP A 594 -11.57 5.15 21.97
CA ASP A 594 -10.21 5.73 21.97
C ASP A 594 -9.29 5.03 20.96
N HIS A 595 -9.39 3.70 20.81
CA HIS A 595 -8.63 2.97 19.78
C HIS A 595 -9.08 3.35 18.36
N ILE A 596 -10.40 3.36 18.11
CA ILE A 596 -10.96 3.69 16.79
C ILE A 596 -10.63 5.15 16.40
N GLU A 597 -10.62 6.07 17.38
CA GLU A 597 -10.17 7.45 17.18
C GLU A 597 -8.68 7.53 16.81
N LYS A 598 -7.82 6.78 17.51
CA LYS A 598 -6.38 6.70 17.18
C LYS A 598 -6.11 6.15 15.79
N TYR A 599 -7.02 5.34 15.25
CA TYR A 599 -6.96 4.90 13.85
C TYR A 599 -7.31 6.00 12.84
N GLY A 600 -7.86 7.13 13.30
CA GLY A 600 -8.34 8.22 12.45
C GLY A 600 -9.68 7.96 11.76
N LEU A 601 -10.43 6.93 12.18
CA LEU A 601 -11.72 6.58 11.59
C LEU A 601 -12.85 7.45 12.11
N ILE A 602 -12.75 7.91 13.36
CA ILE A 602 -13.74 8.71 14.05
C ILE A 602 -13.10 9.89 14.78
N GLU A 603 -13.92 10.84 15.18
CA GLU A 603 -13.59 11.92 16.11
C GLU A 603 -14.50 11.80 17.33
N TYR A 604 -13.90 11.83 18.52
CA TYR A 604 -14.62 11.75 19.78
C TYR A 604 -14.57 13.06 20.54
N ASP A 605 -15.69 13.76 20.60
CA ASP A 605 -15.84 14.95 21.44
C ASP A 605 -16.15 14.53 22.89
N ARG A 606 -15.12 14.58 23.72
CA ARG A 606 -15.20 14.22 25.14
C ARG A 606 -16.09 15.14 25.97
N SER A 607 -16.37 16.36 25.49
CA SER A 607 -17.23 17.33 26.18
C SER A 607 -18.71 17.01 25.99
N THR A 608 -19.09 16.58 24.80
CA THR A 608 -20.48 16.24 24.45
C THR A 608 -20.76 14.75 24.48
N LEU A 609 -19.70 13.92 24.57
CA LEU A 609 -19.73 12.45 24.49
C LEU A 609 -20.25 11.94 23.12
N PHE A 610 -20.14 12.76 22.08
CA PHE A 610 -20.54 12.38 20.74
C PHE A 610 -19.34 11.91 19.93
N VAL A 611 -19.62 10.89 19.09
CA VAL A 611 -18.67 10.34 18.13
C VAL A 611 -19.16 10.62 16.72
N THR A 612 -18.28 11.14 15.87
CA THR A 612 -18.56 11.38 14.44
C THR A 612 -17.61 10.57 13.59
N PHE A 613 -18.10 10.09 12.45
CA PHE A 613 -17.27 9.32 11.52
C PHE A 613 -16.44 10.28 10.63
N ASN A 614 -15.11 10.09 10.58
CA ASN A 614 -14.22 10.99 9.84
C ASN A 614 -14.07 10.65 8.35
N ILE A 615 -14.20 9.37 7.99
CA ILE A 615 -13.96 8.90 6.64
C ILE A 615 -15.26 8.53 5.96
N GLN A 616 -15.90 9.49 5.29
CA GLN A 616 -17.19 9.33 4.66
C GLN A 616 -17.27 8.11 3.74
N SER A 617 -16.24 7.89 2.91
CA SER A 617 -16.22 6.75 1.98
C SER A 617 -16.18 5.39 2.68
N ILE A 618 -15.50 5.27 3.82
CA ILE A 618 -15.49 4.05 4.64
C ILE A 618 -16.82 3.89 5.38
N GLN A 619 -17.38 4.98 5.90
CA GLN A 619 -18.71 4.93 6.52
C GLN A 619 -19.76 4.40 5.53
N ASP A 620 -19.79 4.94 4.32
CA ASP A 620 -20.72 4.52 3.26
C ASP A 620 -20.47 3.06 2.83
N PHE A 621 -19.19 2.65 2.77
CA PHE A 621 -18.85 1.25 2.52
C PHE A 621 -19.37 0.33 3.63
N ILE A 622 -19.17 0.69 4.90
CA ILE A 622 -19.69 -0.09 6.03
C ILE A 622 -21.22 -0.14 5.99
N LYS A 623 -21.89 1.00 5.79
CA LYS A 623 -23.35 1.06 5.65
C LYS A 623 -23.90 0.14 4.57
N LYS A 624 -23.20 0.02 3.45
CA LYS A 624 -23.58 -0.88 2.34
C LYS A 624 -23.24 -2.34 2.59
N SER A 625 -22.20 -2.60 3.39
CA SER A 625 -21.67 -3.95 3.63
C SER A 625 -22.23 -4.59 4.91
N VAL A 626 -22.72 -3.78 5.83
CA VAL A 626 -23.35 -4.23 7.07
C VAL A 626 -24.85 -4.14 6.86
N ASP A 627 -25.48 -5.30 6.88
CA ASP A 627 -26.93 -5.33 7.06
C ASP A 627 -27.27 -4.62 8.38
N LYS A 628 -28.29 -3.79 8.38
CA LYS A 628 -28.88 -3.29 9.63
C LYS A 628 -29.10 -4.49 10.55
N HIS A 629 -28.90 -4.29 11.86
CA HIS A 629 -29.25 -5.35 12.79
C HIS A 629 -30.73 -5.71 12.56
N PRO A 630 -31.10 -6.98 12.47
CA PRO A 630 -32.46 -7.35 12.15
C PRO A 630 -33.52 -6.69 13.01
N GLU A 631 -33.19 -6.37 14.26
CA GLU A 631 -34.06 -5.64 15.20
C GLU A 631 -34.33 -4.19 14.78
N ASP A 632 -33.39 -3.57 14.04
CA ASP A 632 -33.47 -2.16 13.61
C ASP A 632 -34.05 -2.00 12.18
N MET A 633 -34.41 -3.11 11.53
CA MET A 633 -34.96 -3.13 10.18
C MET A 633 -36.46 -2.86 10.20
N ASN A 634 -36.95 -2.03 9.26
CA ASN A 634 -38.38 -1.98 8.95
C ASN A 634 -38.80 -3.26 8.18
N ASN A 635 -40.10 -3.47 7.98
CA ASN A 635 -40.63 -4.70 7.39
C ASN A 635 -40.11 -4.93 5.94
N ASP A 636 -39.95 -3.89 5.12
CA ASP A 636 -39.44 -4.01 3.76
C ASP A 636 -37.97 -4.40 3.76
N GLU A 637 -37.18 -3.84 4.67
CA GLU A 637 -35.78 -4.20 4.86
C GLU A 637 -35.63 -5.64 5.37
N ARG A 638 -36.52 -6.10 6.29
CA ARG A 638 -36.54 -7.49 6.78
C ARG A 638 -36.86 -8.47 5.64
N ARG A 639 -37.83 -8.11 4.81
CA ARG A 639 -38.21 -8.92 3.63
C ARG A 639 -37.02 -9.07 2.69
N GLN A 640 -36.39 -7.97 2.30
CA GLN A 640 -35.22 -8.01 1.41
C GLN A 640 -34.07 -8.81 2.04
N TYR A 641 -33.82 -8.59 3.33
CA TYR A 641 -32.83 -9.34 4.10
C TYR A 641 -33.08 -10.85 4.04
N VAL A 642 -34.32 -11.28 4.26
CA VAL A 642 -34.72 -12.69 4.24
C VAL A 642 -34.57 -13.26 2.83
N GLN A 643 -35.08 -12.56 1.81
CA GLN A 643 -34.99 -12.99 0.39
C GLN A 643 -33.55 -13.20 -0.05
N ASP A 644 -32.65 -12.27 0.21
CA ASP A 644 -31.25 -12.35 -0.15
C ASP A 644 -30.55 -13.54 0.50
N ARG A 645 -30.84 -13.79 1.78
CA ARG A 645 -30.22 -14.91 2.51
C ARG A 645 -30.79 -16.26 2.12
N VAL A 646 -32.07 -16.36 1.88
CA VAL A 646 -32.70 -17.59 1.37
C VAL A 646 -32.12 -17.93 -0.01
N ALA A 647 -31.92 -16.95 -0.88
CA ALA A 647 -31.31 -17.17 -2.18
C ALA A 647 -29.86 -17.73 -2.05
N ILE A 648 -29.09 -17.24 -1.06
CA ILE A 648 -27.76 -17.78 -0.74
C ILE A 648 -27.87 -19.23 -0.24
N CYS A 649 -28.79 -19.49 0.71
CA CYS A 649 -29.01 -20.85 1.24
C CYS A 649 -29.39 -21.81 0.12
N GLU A 650 -30.31 -21.41 -0.74
CA GLU A 650 -30.78 -22.22 -1.87
C GLU A 650 -29.63 -22.56 -2.83
N LYS A 651 -28.84 -21.59 -3.21
CA LYS A 651 -27.66 -21.77 -4.06
C LYS A 651 -26.65 -22.75 -3.44
N LYS A 652 -26.40 -22.65 -2.13
CA LYS A 652 -25.48 -23.54 -1.43
C LYS A 652 -26.02 -24.97 -1.30
N LEU A 653 -27.30 -25.13 -0.99
CA LEU A 653 -27.96 -26.45 -0.95
C LEU A 653 -27.91 -27.13 -2.32
N LYS A 654 -28.25 -26.40 -3.38
CA LYS A 654 -28.17 -26.90 -4.75
C LYS A 654 -26.75 -27.38 -5.06
N ARG A 655 -25.76 -26.59 -4.74
CA ARG A 655 -24.35 -26.94 -4.96
C ARG A 655 -23.90 -28.14 -4.13
N TYR A 656 -24.30 -28.21 -2.87
CA TYR A 656 -24.01 -29.34 -1.99
C TYR A 656 -24.57 -30.64 -2.52
N ILE A 657 -25.86 -30.69 -2.90
CA ILE A 657 -26.53 -31.87 -3.44
C ILE A 657 -25.92 -32.28 -4.78
N LEU A 658 -25.66 -31.31 -5.67
CA LEU A 658 -25.05 -31.53 -6.98
C LEU A 658 -23.66 -32.16 -6.84
N ASN A 659 -22.79 -31.59 -6.00
CA ASN A 659 -21.45 -32.10 -5.76
C ASN A 659 -21.49 -33.53 -5.19
N PHE A 660 -22.41 -33.80 -4.27
CA PHE A 660 -22.58 -35.14 -3.71
C PHE A 660 -22.86 -36.17 -4.80
N TYR A 661 -23.83 -35.90 -5.69
CA TYR A 661 -24.19 -36.86 -6.76
C TYR A 661 -23.08 -36.99 -7.79
N ILE A 662 -22.39 -35.93 -8.16
CA ILE A 662 -21.25 -36.00 -9.09
C ILE A 662 -20.11 -36.82 -8.49
N TYR A 663 -19.74 -36.54 -7.23
CA TYR A 663 -18.61 -37.19 -6.57
C TYR A 663 -18.82 -38.70 -6.35
N ASN A 664 -20.03 -39.11 -5.91
CA ASN A 664 -20.28 -40.51 -5.53
C ASN A 664 -20.67 -41.41 -6.70
N ALA A 665 -21.22 -40.88 -7.77
CA ALA A 665 -21.76 -41.70 -8.86
C ALA A 665 -21.35 -41.21 -10.26
N GLY A 666 -20.72 -40.05 -10.38
CA GLY A 666 -20.53 -39.39 -11.65
C GLY A 666 -21.81 -38.75 -12.21
N ALA A 667 -21.68 -37.86 -13.18
CA ALA A 667 -22.78 -37.01 -13.65
C ALA A 667 -23.98 -37.84 -14.22
N SER A 668 -23.72 -38.91 -14.95
CA SER A 668 -24.77 -39.72 -15.58
C SER A 668 -25.53 -40.60 -14.58
N ALA A 669 -24.81 -41.35 -13.73
CA ALA A 669 -25.43 -42.20 -12.71
C ALA A 669 -26.04 -41.35 -11.58
N GLY A 670 -25.43 -40.25 -11.20
CA GLY A 670 -25.96 -39.32 -10.23
C GLY A 670 -27.26 -38.67 -10.68
N LYS A 671 -27.40 -38.34 -11.97
CA LYS A 671 -28.67 -37.91 -12.57
C LYS A 671 -29.74 -38.96 -12.43
N ALA A 672 -29.42 -40.23 -12.80
CA ALA A 672 -30.36 -41.31 -12.68
C ALA A 672 -30.85 -41.56 -11.24
N MET A 673 -29.93 -41.44 -10.26
CA MET A 673 -30.27 -41.55 -8.84
C MET A 673 -31.21 -40.41 -8.39
N LEU A 674 -30.90 -39.16 -8.76
CA LEU A 674 -31.73 -38.00 -8.43
C LEU A 674 -33.13 -38.13 -9.08
N MET A 675 -33.19 -38.47 -10.37
CA MET A 675 -34.45 -38.60 -11.11
C MET A 675 -35.32 -39.74 -10.61
N LYS A 676 -34.74 -40.88 -10.22
CA LYS A 676 -35.45 -41.99 -9.61
C LYS A 676 -36.21 -41.58 -8.35
N ASN A 677 -35.64 -40.70 -7.57
CA ASN A 677 -36.21 -40.31 -6.27
C ASN A 677 -37.14 -39.11 -6.36
N TYR A 678 -36.84 -38.12 -7.24
CA TYR A 678 -37.51 -36.82 -7.22
C TYR A 678 -37.95 -36.27 -8.58
N GLY A 679 -37.35 -36.69 -9.69
CA GLY A 679 -37.55 -36.05 -10.99
C GLY A 679 -38.78 -36.58 -11.77
N THR A 680 -39.33 -37.73 -11.41
CA THR A 680 -40.46 -38.35 -12.09
C THR A 680 -41.73 -38.47 -11.22
N SER A 681 -41.69 -37.99 -9.97
CA SER A 681 -42.87 -38.06 -9.10
C SER A 681 -43.95 -37.09 -9.59
N LYS A 682 -45.21 -37.55 -9.60
CA LYS A 682 -46.38 -36.72 -9.91
C LYS A 682 -46.41 -35.47 -9.01
N ALA A 683 -45.93 -35.58 -7.77
CA ALA A 683 -45.83 -34.47 -6.81
C ALA A 683 -44.84 -33.38 -7.28
N TYR A 684 -43.69 -33.76 -7.87
CA TYR A 684 -42.73 -32.82 -8.43
C TYR A 684 -43.29 -32.04 -9.64
N ILE A 685 -43.97 -32.76 -10.54
CA ILE A 685 -44.58 -32.19 -11.75
C ILE A 685 -45.79 -31.31 -11.40
N SER A 686 -46.56 -31.65 -10.38
CA SER A 686 -47.72 -30.85 -9.94
C SER A 686 -47.29 -29.61 -9.18
N ALA A 687 -46.19 -29.65 -8.44
CA ALA A 687 -45.63 -28.51 -7.72
C ALA A 687 -44.88 -27.51 -8.64
N ASN A 688 -44.54 -27.89 -9.85
CA ASN A 688 -43.82 -27.08 -10.82
C ASN A 688 -44.55 -26.99 -12.16
N PRO A 689 -45.52 -26.08 -12.33
CA PRO A 689 -46.24 -25.88 -13.60
C PRO A 689 -45.29 -25.59 -14.78
N ALA A 690 -44.17 -24.96 -14.54
CA ALA A 690 -43.14 -24.71 -15.55
C ALA A 690 -42.42 -25.97 -16.01
N ALA A 691 -42.34 -27.03 -15.20
CA ALA A 691 -41.82 -28.33 -15.58
C ALA A 691 -42.69 -29.08 -16.62
N LYS A 692 -43.96 -28.70 -16.74
CA LYS A 692 -44.88 -29.23 -17.76
C LYS A 692 -44.49 -28.78 -19.17
N SER A 693 -43.76 -27.70 -19.34
CA SER A 693 -43.34 -27.16 -20.62
C SER A 693 -42.02 -27.79 -21.15
N VAL A 694 -41.33 -28.56 -20.31
CA VAL A 694 -40.10 -29.26 -20.73
C VAL A 694 -40.46 -30.66 -21.23
N SER A 695 -40.31 -30.82 -22.49
CA SER A 695 -40.73 -32.05 -23.18
C SER A 695 -39.97 -33.34 -22.77
N ASN A 696 -38.83 -33.23 -22.14
CA ASN A 696 -38.12 -34.41 -21.64
C ASN A 696 -37.03 -34.08 -20.58
N PRO A 697 -37.28 -34.16 -19.25
CA PRO A 697 -36.29 -34.04 -18.21
C PRO A 697 -35.10 -34.98 -18.34
N ASN A 698 -35.28 -36.13 -19.04
CA ASN A 698 -34.22 -37.10 -19.23
C ASN A 698 -33.13 -36.63 -20.21
N SER A 699 -33.40 -35.61 -21.02
CA SER A 699 -32.42 -35.05 -21.97
C SER A 699 -31.46 -34.01 -21.37
N CYS A 700 -31.78 -33.48 -20.20
CA CYS A 700 -30.94 -32.44 -19.52
C CYS A 700 -29.71 -33.08 -18.84
N LYS A 701 -28.60 -32.32 -18.70
CA LYS A 701 -27.47 -32.71 -17.84
C LYS A 701 -27.84 -32.54 -16.36
N LEU A 702 -27.08 -33.22 -15.48
CA LEU A 702 -27.32 -33.16 -14.03
C LEU A 702 -27.21 -31.70 -13.52
N GLU A 703 -26.21 -30.96 -13.99
CA GLU A 703 -26.00 -29.57 -13.64
C GLU A 703 -27.15 -28.66 -14.09
N GLU A 704 -27.76 -28.97 -15.24
CA GLU A 704 -28.88 -28.19 -15.77
C GLU A 704 -30.16 -28.39 -14.92
N LEU A 705 -30.33 -29.51 -14.24
CA LEU A 705 -31.45 -29.75 -13.33
C LEU A 705 -31.41 -28.82 -12.11
N PHE A 706 -30.20 -28.30 -11.71
CA PHE A 706 -30.03 -27.38 -10.61
C PHE A 706 -29.99 -25.90 -11.04
N ASN A 707 -29.66 -25.64 -12.29
CA ASN A 707 -29.43 -24.25 -12.76
C ASN A 707 -30.47 -23.77 -13.78
N HIS A 708 -31.30 -24.68 -14.31
CA HIS A 708 -32.23 -24.33 -15.37
C HIS A 708 -33.45 -23.58 -14.83
N SER A 709 -33.83 -22.45 -15.42
CA SER A 709 -35.02 -21.67 -15.04
C SER A 709 -36.35 -22.46 -15.15
N GLN A 710 -36.33 -23.55 -15.86
CA GLN A 710 -37.50 -24.45 -16.07
C GLN A 710 -37.59 -25.58 -15.01
N PHE A 711 -36.52 -25.84 -14.25
CA PHE A 711 -36.49 -26.84 -13.16
C PHE A 711 -36.22 -26.14 -11.84
N ILE A 712 -37.23 -25.47 -11.28
CA ILE A 712 -37.13 -24.81 -9.98
C ILE A 712 -37.21 -25.92 -8.92
N LEU A 713 -36.07 -26.29 -8.36
CA LEU A 713 -36.05 -27.06 -7.13
C LEU A 713 -36.37 -26.13 -5.99
N TYR A 714 -37.61 -26.20 -5.47
CA TYR A 714 -38.02 -25.37 -4.33
C TYR A 714 -37.20 -25.69 -3.08
N PHE A 715 -37.05 -24.73 -2.22
CA PHE A 715 -36.31 -24.85 -0.96
C PHE A 715 -36.79 -26.09 -0.14
N SER A 716 -38.09 -26.29 -0.05
CA SER A 716 -38.69 -27.48 0.59
C SER A 716 -38.28 -28.80 -0.06
N THR A 717 -38.07 -28.82 -1.37
CA THR A 717 -37.60 -30.02 -2.10
C THR A 717 -36.10 -30.27 -1.78
N LEU A 718 -35.27 -29.23 -1.73
CA LEU A 718 -33.87 -29.37 -1.36
C LEU A 718 -33.73 -29.92 0.08
N LYS A 719 -34.52 -29.39 1.03
CA LYS A 719 -34.62 -29.92 2.39
C LYS A 719 -34.92 -31.41 2.38
N ARG A 720 -35.97 -31.82 1.64
CA ARG A 720 -36.42 -33.21 1.59
C ARG A 720 -35.38 -34.14 1.00
N ILE A 721 -34.68 -33.75 -0.04
CA ILE A 721 -33.60 -34.56 -0.65
C ILE A 721 -32.53 -34.91 0.41
N ILE A 722 -32.11 -33.96 1.23
CA ILE A 722 -31.11 -34.19 2.27
C ILE A 722 -31.68 -35.01 3.42
N ALA A 723 -32.89 -34.68 3.88
CA ALA A 723 -33.55 -35.36 5.01
C ALA A 723 -33.88 -36.83 4.73
N ASP A 724 -34.39 -37.17 3.52
CA ASP A 724 -34.69 -38.52 3.11
C ASP A 724 -33.43 -39.38 2.94
N HIS A 725 -32.32 -38.79 2.57
CA HIS A 725 -31.01 -39.43 2.45
C HIS A 725 -30.04 -39.06 3.55
N TRP A 726 -30.52 -38.91 4.79
CA TRP A 726 -29.69 -38.43 5.91
C TRP A 726 -28.45 -39.27 6.17
N THR A 727 -28.54 -40.62 6.04
CA THR A 727 -27.41 -41.54 6.25
C THR A 727 -26.26 -41.29 5.28
N THR A 728 -26.51 -40.63 4.17
CA THR A 728 -25.54 -40.36 3.10
C THR A 728 -25.28 -38.83 2.99
N LEU A 729 -26.25 -38.09 2.49
CA LEU A 729 -26.15 -36.62 2.36
C LEU A 729 -26.06 -35.90 3.70
N GLY A 730 -26.79 -36.34 4.74
CA GLY A 730 -26.78 -35.75 6.05
C GLY A 730 -25.56 -36.13 6.89
N SER A 731 -24.79 -37.16 6.52
CA SER A 731 -23.68 -37.64 7.34
C SER A 731 -22.57 -36.60 7.55
N ALA A 732 -22.31 -35.78 6.57
CA ALA A 732 -21.36 -34.66 6.71
C ALA A 732 -21.90 -33.59 7.66
N ILE A 733 -23.21 -33.29 7.60
CA ILE A 733 -23.88 -32.31 8.47
C ILE A 733 -23.87 -32.79 9.92
N ASP A 734 -24.12 -34.08 10.14
CA ASP A 734 -24.13 -34.72 11.46
C ASP A 734 -22.74 -34.63 12.15
N LYS A 735 -21.66 -34.80 11.41
CA LYS A 735 -20.29 -34.66 11.89
C LYS A 735 -20.00 -33.27 12.48
N TYR A 736 -20.71 -32.24 12.06
CA TYR A 736 -20.62 -30.89 12.61
C TYR A 736 -21.60 -30.61 13.76
N GLY A 737 -22.20 -31.65 14.33
CA GLY A 737 -23.08 -31.55 15.51
C GLY A 737 -24.51 -31.07 15.18
N ILE A 738 -24.93 -31.10 13.93
CA ILE A 738 -26.31 -30.79 13.50
C ILE A 738 -27.06 -32.09 13.22
N SER A 739 -27.85 -32.54 14.17
CA SER A 739 -28.70 -33.73 13.98
C SER A 739 -29.78 -33.52 12.90
N LYS A 740 -30.30 -34.61 12.37
CA LYS A 740 -31.41 -34.60 11.36
C LYS A 740 -32.55 -33.69 11.78
N ASN A 741 -32.99 -33.77 13.04
CA ASN A 741 -34.13 -32.97 13.54
C ASN A 741 -33.73 -31.48 13.58
N LYS A 742 -32.53 -31.15 14.06
CA LYS A 742 -32.05 -29.76 14.10
C LYS A 742 -31.94 -29.16 12.69
N PHE A 743 -31.46 -29.96 11.71
CA PHE A 743 -31.44 -29.56 10.31
C PHE A 743 -32.85 -29.31 9.75
N ILE A 744 -33.81 -30.21 10.03
CA ILE A 744 -35.19 -30.05 9.56
C ILE A 744 -35.82 -28.75 10.13
N VAL A 745 -35.72 -28.52 11.44
CA VAL A 745 -36.19 -27.28 12.09
C VAL A 745 -35.54 -26.05 11.46
N CYS A 746 -34.23 -26.04 11.34
CA CYS A 746 -33.50 -24.92 10.71
C CYS A 746 -34.02 -24.61 9.29
N MET A 747 -34.27 -25.68 8.50
CA MET A 747 -34.78 -25.52 7.12
C MET A 747 -36.25 -25.10 7.09
N GLU A 748 -37.03 -25.46 8.08
CA GLU A 748 -38.45 -25.03 8.23
C GLU A 748 -38.54 -23.55 8.60
N ASP A 749 -37.72 -23.08 9.54
CA ASP A 749 -37.68 -21.68 9.92
C ASP A 749 -37.18 -20.78 8.76
N LEU A 750 -36.16 -21.21 8.01
CA LEU A 750 -35.70 -20.53 6.80
C LEU A 750 -36.82 -20.46 5.73
N ASN A 751 -37.57 -21.57 5.55
CA ASN A 751 -38.67 -21.62 4.58
C ASN A 751 -39.89 -20.81 5.01
N ALA A 752 -40.17 -20.75 6.31
CA ALA A 752 -41.23 -19.89 6.87
C ALA A 752 -40.91 -18.41 6.60
N GLY A 753 -39.72 -17.96 6.95
CA GLY A 753 -39.27 -16.60 6.64
C GLY A 753 -39.35 -16.26 5.15
N ARG A 754 -38.95 -17.22 4.27
CA ARG A 754 -39.09 -17.06 2.83
C ARG A 754 -40.55 -16.82 2.41
N ASN A 755 -41.49 -17.65 2.91
CA ASN A 755 -42.89 -17.55 2.54
C ASN A 755 -43.46 -16.21 2.99
N ASP A 756 -43.14 -15.76 4.20
CA ASP A 756 -43.59 -14.43 4.71
C ASP A 756 -43.03 -13.31 3.83
N ALA A 757 -41.72 -13.39 3.41
CA ALA A 757 -41.09 -12.40 2.57
C ALA A 757 -41.62 -12.36 1.11
N ASP A 758 -41.97 -13.52 0.54
CA ASP A 758 -42.42 -13.62 -0.85
C ASP A 758 -43.91 -13.28 -1.03
N HIS A 759 -44.78 -13.45 0.00
CA HIS A 759 -46.23 -13.25 -0.07
C HIS A 759 -46.69 -11.89 0.46
N TYR A 760 -45.84 -11.14 1.13
CA TYR A 760 -46.18 -9.80 1.59
C TYR A 760 -46.22 -8.82 0.41
N ASP A 761 -47.33 -8.15 0.19
CA ASP A 761 -47.50 -7.04 -0.75
C ASP A 761 -47.93 -5.77 -0.01
N PRO A 762 -47.09 -4.76 0.11
CA PRO A 762 -47.40 -3.52 0.83
C PRO A 762 -48.47 -2.66 0.13
N GLU A 763 -48.75 -2.91 -1.17
CA GLU A 763 -49.78 -2.22 -1.94
C GLU A 763 -51.16 -2.91 -1.80
N ASP A 764 -51.17 -4.16 -1.30
CA ASP A 764 -52.41 -4.89 -1.08
C ASP A 764 -53.03 -4.50 0.28
N MET A 765 -54.07 -3.70 0.27
CA MET A 765 -54.81 -3.24 1.47
C MET A 765 -55.43 -4.39 2.27
N VAL A 766 -55.40 -5.61 1.81
CA VAL A 766 -55.95 -6.81 2.45
C VAL A 766 -54.82 -7.76 2.89
N CYS A 767 -53.57 -7.30 2.90
CA CYS A 767 -52.43 -8.11 3.31
C CYS A 767 -52.57 -8.51 4.80
N PRO A 768 -52.70 -9.79 5.15
CA PRO A 768 -52.84 -10.22 6.52
C PRO A 768 -51.61 -9.81 7.36
N ASP A 769 -51.80 -9.29 8.58
CA ASP A 769 -50.77 -9.01 9.57
C ASP A 769 -49.87 -10.22 9.87
N GLU A 770 -50.37 -11.46 9.60
CA GLU A 770 -49.63 -12.72 9.76
C GLU A 770 -48.43 -12.85 8.82
N TRP A 771 -48.35 -12.06 7.74
CA TRP A 771 -47.19 -12.04 6.83
C TRP A 771 -46.16 -10.95 7.16
N GLU A 772 -46.45 -10.12 8.14
CA GLU A 772 -45.48 -9.21 8.70
C GLU A 772 -44.33 -10.01 9.35
N ILE A 773 -43.09 -9.64 9.05
CA ILE A 773 -41.92 -10.25 9.67
C ILE A 773 -41.64 -9.48 10.97
N ASP A 774 -42.33 -9.87 12.02
CA ASP A 774 -42.13 -9.33 13.37
C ASP A 774 -40.78 -9.73 13.97
N ASP A 775 -40.49 -9.24 15.17
CA ASP A 775 -39.20 -9.51 15.84
C ASP A 775 -39.03 -11.01 16.16
N ALA A 776 -40.12 -11.73 16.46
CA ALA A 776 -40.04 -13.18 16.77
C ALA A 776 -39.73 -14.01 15.54
N LYS A 777 -40.38 -13.73 14.41
CA LYS A 777 -40.13 -14.38 13.11
C LYS A 777 -38.72 -14.04 12.62
N MET A 778 -38.31 -12.79 12.77
CA MET A 778 -36.96 -12.35 12.38
C MET A 778 -35.87 -13.02 13.22
N SER A 779 -36.07 -13.12 14.53
CA SER A 779 -35.17 -13.82 15.45
C SER A 779 -35.04 -15.30 15.13
N ALA A 780 -36.18 -15.98 14.86
CA ALA A 780 -36.18 -17.39 14.44
C ALA A 780 -35.43 -17.58 13.13
N PHE A 781 -35.67 -16.73 12.13
CA PHE A 781 -34.98 -16.75 10.86
C PHE A 781 -33.47 -16.53 11.02
N CYS A 782 -33.03 -15.54 11.81
CA CYS A 782 -31.61 -15.27 12.06
C CYS A 782 -30.92 -16.44 12.78
N THR A 783 -31.60 -17.07 13.74
CA THR A 783 -31.07 -18.24 14.44
C THR A 783 -30.90 -19.42 13.48
N ALA A 784 -31.89 -19.65 12.61
CA ALA A 784 -31.83 -20.67 11.59
C ALA A 784 -30.72 -20.38 10.56
N TYR A 785 -30.62 -19.14 10.10
CA TYR A 785 -29.59 -18.73 9.17
C TYR A 785 -28.17 -18.88 9.75
N THR A 786 -27.93 -18.47 10.99
CA THR A 786 -26.67 -18.66 11.70
C THR A 786 -26.30 -20.15 11.84
N THR A 787 -27.31 -21.00 12.13
CA THR A 787 -27.12 -22.46 12.17
C THR A 787 -26.73 -23.01 10.80
N PHE A 788 -27.36 -22.51 9.75
CA PHE A 788 -27.06 -22.88 8.37
C PHE A 788 -25.64 -22.44 7.98
N GLU A 789 -25.27 -21.21 8.30
CA GLU A 789 -23.92 -20.66 8.01
C GLU A 789 -22.82 -21.46 8.70
N ALA A 790 -22.98 -21.78 9.97
CA ALA A 790 -21.99 -22.52 10.74
C ALA A 790 -21.59 -23.84 10.07
N PHE A 791 -22.52 -24.47 9.34
CA PHE A 791 -22.24 -25.68 8.57
C PHE A 791 -21.73 -25.37 7.15
N PHE A 792 -22.50 -24.63 6.37
CA PHE A 792 -22.26 -24.51 4.92
C PHE A 792 -21.14 -23.52 4.55
N PHE A 793 -20.66 -22.69 5.49
CA PHE A 793 -19.51 -21.81 5.26
C PHE A 793 -18.20 -22.39 5.80
N SER A 794 -18.25 -23.27 6.80
CA SER A 794 -17.06 -23.99 7.29
C SER A 794 -16.71 -25.22 6.46
N CYS A 795 -17.63 -25.74 5.65
CA CYS A 795 -17.35 -26.78 4.68
C CYS A 795 -16.86 -26.16 3.37
N SER A 796 -15.55 -26.16 3.17
CA SER A 796 -14.91 -25.98 1.85
C SER A 796 -15.13 -27.23 1.00
N LEU A 797 -16.38 -27.46 0.54
CA LEU A 797 -16.74 -28.47 -0.44
C LEU A 797 -17.00 -27.83 -1.81
#